data_57eec1d4a5335c99260e6c0808a54b3c
#
_entry.id   57eec1d4a5335c99260e6c0808a54b3c
#
_cell.length_a   1.000
_cell.length_b   1.000
_cell.length_c   1.000
_cell.angle_alpha   90.00
_cell.angle_beta   90.00
_cell.angle_gamma   90.00
#
_symmetry.space_group_name_H-M   'P 1'
#
loop_
_entity.id
_entity.type
_entity.pdbx_description
1 polymer ?
#
loop_
_entity_poly.entity_id
_entity_poly.type
_entity_poly.pdbx_seq_one_letter_code
_entity_poly.pdbx_strand_id
1 'polypeptide(L)'
;NAMDNTSGSAVARMTAMNAAGTALQTAITAYQAHVPITLTADPSTVERTVDSASIFGVNHRYAFNGYGSFDPDTMRVKDDFTALYKQVGFGSIRYPGGTISNLFNWKTTIGPRAQRLKQIHGFYNNPGQGGIEPNFGIGEIATFADEVNSEIVYVYSLGRGNAQDAADLIEYLNAQVGTNPNGGIDWAKVRADNGHPQPYNVRYFEIGNEMNQAWANSDGTASQGYWTTAVSGGSEQAYTEGGTASFTKQYAVSLEDWNKAASVSDGKAGLTRYMRYANVNPKMNGDDGAIVDDPSFVAVNKGSVSVWVGNDQSNEQWRIVDDLETAGAGDKVVQVDYSTGALRFGDGVHGAIPAKGQQVYVSYTVDRDGFVKISKAIKNTTDQINTAEQRTDGTRHTANVYTSYESTGFITRMANLNANQWYDGMTIHPYSGTPTGATAGAWYDDAMKKAETAGVNRVKEYVRLMPAGKVPVISEYGIFRDTSALVRSQSHALYIAKVALEYVRLGSPYIQKHCLIDWYSSGADSLGPTQQAVIQAVPEDGASTVTGEGRFGFFLTPSAYALQMLGNGIGDSVLTSTLGSTPTLGNGATSLSALVSKDDDGNLRVIIVNLDRALGRTLKLNFGQDLSGRVADVQTMDAAINAENTLENQDNVTPVDSSVTFDAATPTVTVTPHSLTTLKIRPRAAGTINAAPVITASDRTITVGDAFDPLDGVTAHDAEDGDMPLAAANVTADDVDPDTPGTYHVTITVTDSQGATTSKTFTVVVQAKEGGETPEPEPDPSPGPEPTPEPAPSPAPDEETDQAAHQKPDGKTNGQQADNGKTKLSHTGASVLVALTCTAMLAIGGGLIATFRRKRS
;
A
#
# COMPACT_ATOMS: atom_id res chain seq x y z
N ASN A 1 -38.12 31.66 -18.65
CA ASN A 1 -37.70 32.56 -19.77
C ASN A 1 -37.30 31.79 -21.03
N ALA A 2 -36.67 30.61 -20.97
CA ALA A 2 -36.33 29.80 -22.16
C ALA A 2 -37.55 29.13 -22.81
N MET A 3 -38.62 28.88 -22.05
CA MET A 3 -39.86 28.29 -22.56
C MET A 3 -40.78 29.30 -23.26
N ASP A 4 -40.66 30.59 -22.93
CA ASP A 4 -41.50 31.65 -23.50
C ASP A 4 -41.01 32.22 -24.84
N ASN A 5 -39.83 31.77 -25.30
CA ASN A 5 -39.28 32.26 -26.56
C ASN A 5 -39.90 31.54 -27.77
N THR A 6 -41.06 31.97 -28.22
CA THR A 6 -41.78 31.39 -29.35
C THR A 6 -41.27 31.86 -30.72
N SER A 7 -40.30 32.79 -30.78
CA SER A 7 -39.79 33.39 -32.03
C SER A 7 -38.56 32.71 -32.60
N GLY A 8 -37.90 31.79 -31.88
CA GLY A 8 -36.70 31.08 -32.34
C GLY A 8 -36.98 29.75 -33.02
N SER A 9 -35.99 29.23 -33.79
CA SER A 9 -36.06 27.87 -34.31
C SER A 9 -36.10 26.84 -33.17
N ALA A 10 -36.63 25.64 -33.45
CA ALA A 10 -36.64 24.56 -32.44
C ALA A 10 -35.26 24.25 -31.84
N VAL A 11 -34.21 24.36 -32.67
CA VAL A 11 -32.84 24.19 -32.26
C VAL A 11 -32.37 25.31 -31.30
N ALA A 12 -32.70 26.57 -31.60
CA ALA A 12 -32.37 27.70 -30.75
C ALA A 12 -33.09 27.61 -29.39
N ARG A 13 -34.35 27.19 -29.37
CA ARG A 13 -35.11 26.94 -28.11
C ARG A 13 -34.50 25.83 -27.30
N MET A 14 -34.13 24.71 -27.94
CA MET A 14 -33.49 23.58 -27.27
C MET A 14 -32.12 23.96 -26.68
N THR A 15 -31.29 24.73 -27.43
CA THR A 15 -30.02 25.27 -26.93
C THR A 15 -30.22 26.20 -25.72
N ALA A 16 -31.23 27.10 -25.77
CA ALA A 16 -31.55 27.98 -24.65
C ALA A 16 -32.07 27.21 -23.42
N MET A 17 -32.88 26.17 -23.62
CA MET A 17 -33.34 25.28 -22.52
C MET A 17 -32.18 24.51 -21.90
N ASN A 18 -31.30 23.94 -22.71
CA ASN A 18 -30.10 23.25 -22.21
C ASN A 18 -29.18 24.19 -21.42
N ALA A 19 -28.93 25.40 -21.93
CA ALA A 19 -28.16 26.44 -21.23
C ALA A 19 -28.79 26.84 -19.89
N ALA A 20 -30.12 27.03 -19.85
CA ALA A 20 -30.87 27.35 -18.64
C ALA A 20 -30.83 26.15 -17.63
N GLY A 21 -30.96 24.94 -18.13
CA GLY A 21 -30.83 23.70 -17.33
C GLY A 21 -29.44 23.60 -16.71
N THR A 22 -28.37 23.86 -17.49
CA THR A 22 -27.00 23.87 -17.00
C THR A 22 -26.78 24.95 -15.94
N ALA A 23 -27.27 26.17 -16.19
CA ALA A 23 -27.17 27.27 -15.22
C ALA A 23 -27.92 26.99 -13.91
N LEU A 24 -29.11 26.38 -14.00
CA LEU A 24 -29.87 25.96 -12.81
C LEU A 24 -29.10 24.86 -12.04
N GLN A 25 -28.60 23.87 -12.75
CA GLN A 25 -27.80 22.82 -12.12
C GLN A 25 -26.55 23.39 -11.42
N THR A 26 -25.86 24.32 -12.06
CA THR A 26 -24.72 25.03 -11.48
C THR A 26 -25.13 25.80 -10.21
N ALA A 27 -26.26 26.50 -10.23
CA ALA A 27 -26.76 27.23 -9.07
C ALA A 27 -27.19 26.30 -7.92
N ILE A 28 -27.86 25.18 -8.24
CA ILE A 28 -28.21 24.15 -7.25
C ILE A 28 -26.94 23.57 -6.63
N THR A 29 -25.95 23.24 -7.42
CA THR A 29 -24.69 22.67 -6.99
C THR A 29 -23.94 23.65 -6.08
N ALA A 30 -23.86 24.94 -6.46
CA ALA A 30 -23.28 25.99 -5.64
C ALA A 30 -24.02 26.16 -4.29
N TYR A 31 -25.36 26.15 -4.31
CA TYR A 31 -26.15 26.22 -3.07
C TYR A 31 -25.88 25.02 -2.17
N GLN A 32 -25.86 23.79 -2.73
CA GLN A 32 -25.59 22.56 -1.98
C GLN A 32 -24.19 22.54 -1.37
N ALA A 33 -23.20 23.19 -1.98
CA ALA A 33 -21.86 23.32 -1.44
C ALA A 33 -21.81 24.14 -0.12
N HIS A 34 -22.73 25.10 0.03
CA HIS A 34 -22.83 25.96 1.20
C HIS A 34 -23.73 25.43 2.32
N VAL A 35 -24.52 24.38 2.06
CA VAL A 35 -25.33 23.76 3.11
C VAL A 35 -24.44 22.87 3.97
N PRO A 36 -24.25 23.15 5.27
CA PRO A 36 -23.38 22.34 6.10
C PRO A 36 -23.88 20.89 6.22
N ILE A 37 -22.99 19.94 6.04
CA ILE A 37 -23.23 18.52 6.28
C ILE A 37 -22.83 18.23 7.72
N THR A 38 -23.75 17.75 8.55
CA THR A 38 -23.42 17.45 9.94
C THR A 38 -22.60 16.18 10.03
N LEU A 39 -21.41 16.29 10.62
CA LEU A 39 -20.61 15.14 11.06
C LEU A 39 -20.89 14.93 12.56
N THR A 40 -21.53 13.82 12.87
CA THR A 40 -21.89 13.47 14.24
C THR A 40 -20.95 12.36 14.74
N ALA A 41 -20.44 12.52 15.96
CA ALA A 41 -19.73 11.47 16.69
C ALA A 41 -20.05 11.58 18.18
N ASP A 42 -19.97 10.46 18.90
CA ASP A 42 -20.08 10.43 20.36
C ASP A 42 -18.73 9.99 20.94
N PRO A 43 -17.99 10.88 21.60
CA PRO A 43 -16.69 10.55 22.21
C PRO A 43 -16.72 9.47 23.31
N SER A 44 -17.91 9.13 23.79
CA SER A 44 -18.10 8.04 24.75
C SER A 44 -18.35 6.67 24.11
N THR A 45 -18.63 6.65 22.81
CA THR A 45 -18.98 5.43 22.06
C THR A 45 -17.84 5.04 21.12
N VAL A 46 -16.96 4.17 21.62
CA VAL A 46 -15.86 3.59 20.83
C VAL A 46 -16.41 2.47 19.96
N GLU A 47 -16.31 2.63 18.65
CA GLU A 47 -16.65 1.59 17.67
C GLU A 47 -15.60 0.48 17.67
N ARG A 48 -14.33 0.86 17.73
CA ARG A 48 -13.19 -0.05 17.84
C ARG A 48 -11.94 0.62 18.36
N THR A 49 -11.05 -0.19 18.91
CA THR A 49 -9.68 0.22 19.23
C THR A 49 -8.75 -0.20 18.08
N VAL A 50 -7.81 0.67 17.74
CA VAL A 50 -6.73 0.43 16.77
C VAL A 50 -5.39 0.73 17.46
N ASP A 51 -4.31 0.19 16.94
CA ASP A 51 -2.97 0.65 17.29
C ASP A 51 -2.60 1.76 16.28
N SER A 52 -2.84 3.01 16.67
CA SER A 52 -2.67 4.17 15.78
C SER A 52 -1.21 4.33 15.33
N ALA A 53 -0.26 3.85 16.14
CA ALA A 53 1.16 3.93 15.83
C ALA A 53 1.58 2.95 14.72
N SER A 54 0.87 1.83 14.53
CA SER A 54 1.28 0.77 13.61
C SER A 54 0.33 0.48 12.45
N ILE A 55 -0.91 1.02 12.50
CA ILE A 55 -1.98 0.64 11.56
C ILE A 55 -1.66 0.97 10.09
N PHE A 56 -1.03 2.12 9.80
CA PHE A 56 -0.66 2.51 8.44
C PHE A 56 0.79 2.18 8.14
N GLY A 57 1.00 1.30 7.21
CA GLY A 57 2.31 0.78 6.86
C GLY A 57 2.52 0.58 5.37
N VAL A 58 3.64 -0.09 5.08
CA VAL A 58 4.11 -0.30 3.71
C VAL A 58 4.67 -1.70 3.51
N ASN A 59 4.68 -2.13 2.25
CA ASN A 59 5.37 -3.34 1.81
C ASN A 59 6.82 -3.03 1.45
N HIS A 60 7.76 -3.69 2.12
CA HIS A 60 9.17 -3.65 1.74
C HIS A 60 9.42 -4.43 0.45
N ARG A 61 10.44 -4.02 -0.31
CA ARG A 61 10.93 -4.75 -1.48
C ARG A 61 12.35 -5.23 -1.23
N TYR A 62 12.44 -6.51 -0.88
CA TYR A 62 13.67 -7.17 -0.44
C TYR A 62 14.79 -7.18 -1.50
N ALA A 63 14.43 -7.43 -2.77
CA ALA A 63 15.40 -7.61 -3.85
C ALA A 63 16.17 -6.31 -4.21
N PHE A 64 17.27 -6.47 -4.95
CA PHE A 64 18.02 -5.36 -5.55
C PHE A 64 18.51 -4.33 -4.51
N ASN A 65 19.03 -4.80 -3.38
CA ASN A 65 19.43 -3.97 -2.25
C ASN A 65 18.32 -2.98 -1.83
N GLY A 66 17.10 -3.50 -1.66
CA GLY A 66 15.95 -2.68 -1.31
C GLY A 66 15.63 -1.64 -2.38
N TYR A 67 15.82 -1.97 -3.66
CA TYR A 67 15.69 -1.05 -4.79
C TYR A 67 16.61 0.17 -4.68
N GLY A 68 17.83 -0.07 -4.19
CA GLY A 68 18.85 0.95 -4.04
C GLY A 68 18.83 1.72 -2.72
N SER A 69 17.88 1.45 -1.82
CA SER A 69 17.79 2.09 -0.51
C SER A 69 18.75 1.50 0.53
N PHE A 70 19.27 0.32 0.30
CA PHE A 70 20.18 -0.40 1.19
C PHE A 70 21.62 -0.35 0.66
N ASP A 71 22.58 -0.11 1.55
CA ASP A 71 24.00 -0.17 1.25
C ASP A 71 24.57 -1.51 1.74
N PRO A 72 24.94 -2.42 0.81
CA PRO A 72 25.45 -3.73 1.18
C PRO A 72 26.87 -3.69 1.77
N ASP A 73 27.61 -2.60 1.64
CA ASP A 73 28.97 -2.49 2.21
C ASP A 73 28.93 -2.12 3.68
N THR A 74 27.98 -1.28 4.08
CA THR A 74 27.75 -0.92 5.47
C THR A 74 26.71 -1.79 6.17
N MET A 75 25.97 -2.61 5.41
CA MET A 75 24.85 -3.44 5.87
C MET A 75 23.74 -2.60 6.52
N ARG A 76 23.48 -1.40 5.99
CA ARG A 76 22.52 -0.45 6.53
C ARG A 76 21.65 0.15 5.44
N VAL A 77 20.43 0.56 5.81
CA VAL A 77 19.60 1.44 5.00
C VAL A 77 20.28 2.81 4.92
N LYS A 78 20.26 3.42 3.73
CA LYS A 78 20.89 4.73 3.49
C LYS A 78 20.22 5.83 4.31
N ASP A 79 21.02 6.77 4.81
CA ASP A 79 20.55 7.81 5.74
C ASP A 79 19.51 8.74 5.09
N ASP A 80 19.68 9.09 3.81
CA ASP A 80 18.74 9.92 3.04
C ASP A 80 17.37 9.23 2.86
N PHE A 81 17.37 7.93 2.59
CA PHE A 81 16.15 7.14 2.55
C PHE A 81 15.49 7.02 3.93
N THR A 82 16.29 6.76 4.96
CA THR A 82 15.83 6.67 6.35
C THR A 82 15.18 7.98 6.81
N ALA A 83 15.73 9.13 6.41
CA ALA A 83 15.17 10.45 6.72
C ALA A 83 13.76 10.62 6.13
N LEU A 84 13.56 10.24 4.85
CA LEU A 84 12.25 10.27 4.20
C LEU A 84 11.27 9.28 4.85
N TYR A 85 11.73 8.10 5.21
CA TYR A 85 10.89 7.12 5.91
C TYR A 85 10.39 7.68 7.25
N LYS A 86 11.29 8.28 8.06
CA LYS A 86 10.97 8.92 9.35
C LYS A 86 10.05 10.12 9.18
N GLN A 87 10.23 10.91 8.12
CA GLN A 87 9.38 12.05 7.81
C GLN A 87 7.91 11.63 7.63
N VAL A 88 7.66 10.49 6.99
CA VAL A 88 6.30 9.96 6.83
C VAL A 88 5.77 9.30 8.10
N GLY A 89 6.64 8.58 8.82
CA GLY A 89 6.27 7.87 10.03
C GLY A 89 5.42 6.61 9.75
N PHE A 90 5.86 5.76 8.81
CA PHE A 90 5.19 4.49 8.57
C PHE A 90 5.27 3.61 9.81
N GLY A 91 4.11 3.23 10.36
CA GLY A 91 4.03 2.50 11.62
C GLY A 91 4.32 1.00 11.50
N SER A 92 4.20 0.43 10.31
CA SER A 92 4.51 -0.99 10.08
C SER A 92 5.14 -1.24 8.73
N ILE A 93 5.98 -2.29 8.67
CA ILE A 93 6.69 -2.70 7.47
C ILE A 93 6.51 -4.20 7.24
N ARG A 94 5.99 -4.60 6.09
CA ARG A 94 5.80 -5.98 5.68
C ARG A 94 7.06 -6.52 5.01
N TYR A 95 7.67 -7.57 5.58
CA TYR A 95 8.94 -8.12 5.14
C TYR A 95 8.88 -9.67 5.06
N PRO A 96 9.57 -10.33 4.12
CA PRO A 96 10.37 -9.78 3.01
C PRO A 96 9.57 -9.20 1.85
N GLY A 97 8.25 -9.18 1.91
CA GLY A 97 7.37 -8.56 0.93
C GLY A 97 6.40 -9.54 0.28
N GLY A 98 6.11 -9.34 -1.01
CA GLY A 98 5.13 -10.11 -1.77
C GLY A 98 5.60 -11.53 -2.17
N THR A 99 5.45 -11.88 -3.44
CA THR A 99 5.74 -13.22 -4.00
C THR A 99 7.13 -13.76 -3.70
N ILE A 100 8.11 -12.88 -3.54
CA ILE A 100 9.47 -13.23 -3.15
C ILE A 100 9.51 -14.04 -1.85
N SER A 101 8.59 -13.77 -0.92
CA SER A 101 8.52 -14.44 0.37
C SER A 101 8.20 -15.93 0.27
N ASN A 102 7.52 -16.36 -0.79
CA ASN A 102 7.09 -17.76 -0.92
C ASN A 102 8.23 -18.78 -1.00
N LEU A 103 9.44 -18.35 -1.36
CA LEU A 103 10.65 -19.16 -1.35
C LEU A 103 11.80 -18.55 -0.53
N PHE A 104 11.52 -17.57 0.27
CA PHE A 104 12.50 -16.92 1.11
C PHE A 104 12.98 -17.87 2.20
N ASN A 105 14.30 -18.14 2.23
CA ASN A 105 14.95 -18.91 3.27
C ASN A 105 15.61 -17.97 4.27
N TRP A 106 14.98 -17.75 5.40
CA TRP A 106 15.48 -16.82 6.41
C TRP A 106 16.83 -17.21 7.00
N LYS A 107 17.11 -18.52 7.13
CA LYS A 107 18.36 -19.05 7.69
C LYS A 107 19.59 -18.72 6.84
N THR A 108 19.41 -18.46 5.55
CA THR A 108 20.51 -18.04 4.67
C THR A 108 20.69 -16.52 4.61
N THR A 109 19.88 -15.77 5.33
CA THR A 109 19.95 -14.29 5.40
C THR A 109 20.50 -13.75 6.72
N ILE A 110 20.91 -14.63 7.62
CA ILE A 110 21.47 -14.28 8.94
C ILE A 110 22.99 -14.51 8.98
N GLY A 111 23.65 -13.92 9.97
CA GLY A 111 25.09 -14.03 10.14
C GLY A 111 25.90 -13.15 9.18
N PRO A 112 27.24 -13.33 9.14
CA PRO A 112 28.13 -12.52 8.32
C PRO A 112 27.78 -12.60 6.82
N ARG A 113 27.72 -11.45 6.13
CA ARG A 113 27.38 -11.36 4.71
C ARG A 113 28.13 -12.36 3.81
N ALA A 114 29.43 -12.49 4.03
CA ALA A 114 30.30 -13.37 3.21
C ALA A 114 29.94 -14.86 3.31
N GLN A 115 29.17 -15.27 4.32
CA GLN A 115 28.73 -16.65 4.53
C GLN A 115 27.30 -16.89 4.04
N ARG A 116 26.57 -15.83 3.70
CA ARG A 116 25.18 -15.94 3.22
C ARG A 116 25.13 -16.51 1.80
N LEU A 117 24.15 -17.35 1.56
CA LEU A 117 23.95 -17.96 0.24
C LEU A 117 22.88 -17.21 -0.55
N LYS A 118 23.10 -17.08 -1.85
CA LYS A 118 22.14 -16.46 -2.75
C LYS A 118 20.76 -17.10 -2.64
N GLN A 119 19.76 -16.23 -2.57
CA GLN A 119 18.35 -16.65 -2.57
C GLN A 119 17.91 -16.97 -3.99
N ILE A 120 17.35 -18.17 -4.17
CA ILE A 120 16.82 -18.60 -5.44
C ILE A 120 15.29 -18.48 -5.38
N HIS A 121 14.69 -17.71 -6.25
CA HIS A 121 13.25 -17.75 -6.49
C HIS A 121 12.92 -17.36 -7.93
N GLY A 122 11.87 -17.99 -8.46
CA GLY A 122 11.60 -17.95 -9.89
C GLY A 122 11.20 -16.63 -10.48
N PHE A 123 10.74 -15.67 -9.68
CA PHE A 123 10.20 -14.42 -10.20
C PHE A 123 11.26 -13.39 -10.58
N TYR A 124 12.31 -13.27 -9.77
CA TYR A 124 13.37 -12.28 -9.99
C TYR A 124 14.67 -12.89 -10.52
N ASN A 125 14.69 -14.20 -10.73
CA ASN A 125 15.83 -14.88 -11.33
C ASN A 125 15.77 -14.77 -12.86
N ASN A 126 16.21 -13.66 -13.40
CA ASN A 126 16.41 -13.55 -14.82
C ASN A 126 17.63 -14.38 -15.25
N PRO A 127 17.63 -14.94 -16.48
CA PRO A 127 18.79 -15.64 -16.99
C PRO A 127 20.06 -14.81 -16.88
N GLY A 128 21.07 -15.35 -16.19
CA GLY A 128 22.36 -14.70 -16.00
C GLY A 128 22.50 -13.76 -14.80
N GLN A 129 21.48 -13.65 -13.96
CA GLN A 129 21.57 -12.84 -12.73
C GLN A 129 21.98 -13.65 -11.48
N GLY A 130 21.99 -14.97 -11.56
CA GLY A 130 22.56 -15.84 -10.54
C GLY A 130 21.91 -15.79 -9.15
N GLY A 131 20.60 -15.50 -9.06
CA GLY A 131 19.91 -15.39 -7.78
C GLY A 131 19.98 -14.01 -7.14
N ILE A 132 19.37 -13.86 -5.98
CA ILE A 132 19.37 -12.61 -5.20
C ILE A 132 20.38 -12.72 -4.07
N GLU A 133 21.29 -11.76 -4.00
CA GLU A 133 22.19 -11.62 -2.87
C GLU A 133 21.40 -11.31 -1.60
N PRO A 134 21.57 -12.10 -0.50
CA PRO A 134 20.84 -11.92 0.72
C PRO A 134 21.47 -10.83 1.61
N ASN A 135 21.68 -9.65 1.05
CA ASN A 135 22.30 -8.53 1.72
C ASN A 135 21.41 -7.93 2.81
N PHE A 136 20.09 -7.95 2.59
CA PHE A 136 19.11 -7.37 3.49
C PHE A 136 18.29 -8.47 4.16
N GLY A 137 18.78 -9.03 5.25
CA GLY A 137 18.16 -10.12 5.99
C GLY A 137 17.33 -9.67 7.19
N ILE A 138 17.04 -10.62 8.08
CA ILE A 138 16.22 -10.36 9.29
C ILE A 138 16.91 -9.35 10.22
N GLY A 139 18.22 -9.45 10.41
CA GLY A 139 18.97 -8.52 11.26
C GLY A 139 18.91 -7.08 10.75
N GLU A 140 19.04 -6.92 9.44
CA GLU A 140 19.02 -5.61 8.79
C GLU A 140 17.65 -4.96 8.83
N ILE A 141 16.57 -5.72 8.54
CA ILE A 141 15.21 -5.16 8.63
C ILE A 141 14.83 -4.86 10.08
N ALA A 142 15.23 -5.69 11.04
CA ALA A 142 14.92 -5.44 12.45
C ALA A 142 15.67 -4.19 12.97
N THR A 143 16.94 -4.03 12.63
CA THR A 143 17.70 -2.81 12.95
C THR A 143 17.07 -1.57 12.34
N PHE A 144 16.64 -1.66 11.09
CA PHE A 144 15.94 -0.54 10.43
C PHE A 144 14.60 -0.25 11.07
N ALA A 145 13.80 -1.27 11.36
CA ALA A 145 12.49 -1.12 11.98
C ALA A 145 12.59 -0.45 13.37
N ASP A 146 13.58 -0.86 14.18
CA ASP A 146 13.87 -0.21 15.47
C ASP A 146 14.28 1.26 15.27
N GLU A 147 15.15 1.53 14.30
CA GLU A 147 15.63 2.89 14.02
C GLU A 147 14.50 3.84 13.60
N VAL A 148 13.49 3.33 12.91
CA VAL A 148 12.36 4.12 12.38
C VAL A 148 11.06 3.94 13.19
N ASN A 149 11.11 3.18 14.29
CA ASN A 149 9.96 2.86 15.15
C ASN A 149 8.79 2.24 14.39
N SER A 150 9.07 1.24 13.55
CA SER A 150 8.07 0.50 12.77
C SER A 150 7.92 -0.94 13.26
N GLU A 151 6.70 -1.46 13.31
CA GLU A 151 6.42 -2.87 13.56
C GLU A 151 6.72 -3.72 12.32
N ILE A 152 7.27 -4.91 12.52
CA ILE A 152 7.48 -5.86 11.43
C ILE A 152 6.27 -6.77 11.29
N VAL A 153 5.69 -6.83 10.09
CA VAL A 153 4.77 -7.88 9.66
C VAL A 153 5.57 -8.87 8.81
N TYR A 154 5.85 -10.02 9.40
CA TYR A 154 6.72 -11.03 8.78
C TYR A 154 5.93 -11.98 7.89
N VAL A 155 6.33 -12.13 6.63
CA VAL A 155 5.74 -13.11 5.70
C VAL A 155 6.57 -14.38 5.71
N TYR A 156 6.04 -15.43 6.32
CA TYR A 156 6.70 -16.73 6.43
C TYR A 156 6.59 -17.53 5.13
N SER A 157 7.71 -18.08 4.69
CA SER A 157 7.79 -18.88 3.45
C SER A 157 7.14 -20.25 3.59
N LEU A 158 5.97 -20.46 3.05
CA LEU A 158 5.36 -21.78 2.99
C LEU A 158 6.06 -22.71 1.98
N GLY A 159 6.69 -22.14 0.95
CA GLY A 159 7.38 -22.90 -0.09
C GLY A 159 8.71 -23.53 0.35
N ARG A 160 9.34 -22.99 1.39
CA ARG A 160 10.62 -23.47 1.93
C ARG A 160 10.50 -24.03 3.32
N GLY A 161 9.54 -23.55 4.12
CA GLY A 161 9.45 -23.85 5.52
C GLY A 161 8.61 -25.07 5.85
N ASN A 162 8.65 -25.44 7.10
CA ASN A 162 7.82 -26.44 7.76
C ASN A 162 7.54 -25.99 9.21
N ALA A 163 6.85 -26.80 9.97
CA ALA A 163 6.49 -26.48 11.35
C ALA A 163 7.71 -26.26 12.27
N GLN A 164 8.78 -27.05 12.08
CA GLN A 164 10.01 -26.89 12.87
C GLN A 164 10.74 -25.62 12.47
N ASP A 165 10.87 -25.35 11.17
CA ASP A 165 11.50 -24.11 10.68
C ASP A 165 10.74 -22.86 11.15
N ALA A 166 9.41 -22.93 11.21
CA ALA A 166 8.60 -21.84 11.77
C ALA A 166 8.81 -21.66 13.28
N ALA A 167 8.92 -22.75 14.03
CA ALA A 167 9.25 -22.71 15.45
C ALA A 167 10.63 -22.09 15.70
N ASP A 168 11.62 -22.48 14.90
CA ASP A 168 12.99 -21.94 14.94
C ASP A 168 13.02 -20.44 14.66
N LEU A 169 12.23 -20.00 13.68
CA LEU A 169 12.09 -18.58 13.38
C LEU A 169 11.51 -17.78 14.55
N ILE A 170 10.47 -18.30 15.19
CA ILE A 170 9.85 -17.63 16.37
C ILE A 170 10.86 -17.55 17.51
N GLU A 171 11.64 -18.59 17.75
CA GLU A 171 12.70 -18.58 18.75
C GLU A 171 13.78 -17.55 18.38
N TYR A 172 14.25 -17.54 17.13
CA TYR A 172 15.22 -16.57 16.64
C TYR A 172 14.76 -15.12 16.81
N LEU A 173 13.47 -14.85 16.51
CA LEU A 173 12.92 -13.51 16.58
C LEU A 173 12.64 -13.05 18.02
N ASN A 174 12.12 -13.94 18.88
CA ASN A 174 11.41 -13.51 20.07
C ASN A 174 11.93 -14.09 21.39
N ALA A 175 12.72 -15.18 21.38
CA ALA A 175 13.20 -15.79 22.64
C ALA A 175 14.39 -15.02 23.24
N GLN A 176 14.47 -14.98 24.56
CA GLN A 176 15.65 -14.50 25.27
C GLN A 176 16.77 -15.53 25.19
N VAL A 177 18.01 -15.06 25.11
CA VAL A 177 19.21 -15.91 25.11
C VAL A 177 19.22 -16.80 26.37
N GLY A 178 19.49 -18.09 26.16
CA GLY A 178 19.59 -19.08 27.22
C GLY A 178 18.28 -19.76 27.58
N THR A 179 17.18 -19.48 26.86
CA THR A 179 15.89 -20.18 27.10
C THR A 179 15.69 -21.43 26.22
N ASN A 180 16.19 -21.43 24.98
CA ASN A 180 16.10 -22.52 23.99
C ASN A 180 14.77 -23.33 24.10
N PRO A 181 13.59 -22.68 23.88
CA PRO A 181 12.30 -23.33 24.16
C PRO A 181 11.97 -24.48 23.22
N ASN A 182 12.52 -24.47 22.00
CA ASN A 182 12.32 -25.54 21.02
C ASN A 182 13.26 -26.73 21.22
N GLY A 183 14.33 -26.57 22.00
CA GLY A 183 15.45 -27.51 22.05
C GLY A 183 16.24 -27.54 20.73
N GLY A 184 17.27 -28.38 20.68
CA GLY A 184 18.16 -28.46 19.52
C GLY A 184 19.07 -27.24 19.41
N ILE A 185 19.10 -26.60 18.24
CA ILE A 185 19.85 -25.36 18.01
C ILE A 185 19.21 -24.23 18.83
N ASP A 186 19.99 -23.55 19.65
CA ASP A 186 19.58 -22.35 20.39
C ASP A 186 19.56 -21.15 19.44
N TRP A 187 18.42 -20.89 18.82
CA TRP A 187 18.26 -19.84 17.84
C TRP A 187 18.35 -18.44 18.45
N ALA A 188 17.99 -18.27 19.72
CA ALA A 188 18.20 -17.01 20.42
C ALA A 188 19.70 -16.71 20.63
N LYS A 189 20.50 -17.76 20.88
CA LYS A 189 21.95 -17.62 20.94
C LYS A 189 22.54 -17.32 19.55
N VAL A 190 22.06 -17.99 18.48
CA VAL A 190 22.48 -17.68 17.11
C VAL A 190 22.20 -16.20 16.78
N ARG A 191 21.05 -15.65 17.13
CA ARG A 191 20.76 -14.23 16.98
C ARG A 191 21.78 -13.36 17.75
N ALA A 192 22.08 -13.72 18.98
CA ALA A 192 23.03 -12.98 19.83
C ALA A 192 24.45 -13.03 19.25
N ASP A 193 24.90 -14.19 18.79
CA ASP A 193 26.20 -14.38 18.14
C ASP A 193 26.30 -13.55 16.84
N ASN A 194 25.17 -13.29 16.18
CA ASN A 194 25.07 -12.40 15.02
C ASN A 194 24.97 -10.90 15.40
N GLY A 195 25.16 -10.55 16.68
CA GLY A 195 25.21 -9.17 17.14
C GLY A 195 23.90 -8.63 17.73
N HIS A 196 22.83 -9.44 17.83
CA HIS A 196 21.52 -9.01 18.33
C HIS A 196 21.08 -9.83 19.56
N PRO A 197 21.60 -9.53 20.77
CA PRO A 197 21.27 -10.31 21.96
C PRO A 197 19.81 -10.14 22.43
N GLN A 198 19.18 -9.00 22.11
CA GLN A 198 17.81 -8.74 22.48
C GLN A 198 16.82 -9.33 21.46
N PRO A 199 15.63 -9.81 21.88
CA PRO A 199 14.56 -10.20 20.98
C PRO A 199 14.09 -9.04 20.10
N TYR A 200 13.70 -9.36 18.86
CA TYR A 200 13.10 -8.39 17.93
C TYR A 200 11.62 -8.13 18.20
N ASN A 201 10.96 -8.97 19.02
CA ASN A 201 9.56 -8.83 19.43
C ASN A 201 8.55 -8.80 18.28
N VAL A 202 8.77 -9.55 17.23
CA VAL A 202 7.87 -9.63 16.08
C VAL A 202 6.57 -10.34 16.48
N ARG A 203 5.43 -9.67 16.27
CA ARG A 203 4.10 -10.14 16.71
C ARG A 203 3.21 -10.64 15.58
N TYR A 204 3.54 -10.38 14.32
CA TYR A 204 2.64 -10.53 13.18
C TYR A 204 3.25 -11.38 12.08
N PHE A 205 2.54 -12.46 11.73
CA PHE A 205 3.02 -13.48 10.83
C PHE A 205 1.98 -13.80 9.76
N GLU A 206 2.30 -13.54 8.51
CA GLU A 206 1.54 -14.02 7.35
C GLU A 206 2.15 -15.33 6.86
N ILE A 207 1.34 -16.31 6.51
CA ILE A 207 1.83 -17.63 6.04
C ILE A 207 1.71 -17.71 4.52
N GLY A 208 2.82 -17.43 3.85
CA GLY A 208 2.93 -17.30 2.40
C GLY A 208 2.42 -15.96 1.88
N ASN A 209 2.47 -15.76 0.56
CA ASN A 209 1.91 -14.63 -0.14
C ASN A 209 1.04 -15.11 -1.30
N GLU A 210 -0.23 -14.67 -1.36
CA GLU A 210 -1.17 -14.97 -2.45
C GLU A 210 -1.25 -16.47 -2.81
N MET A 211 -1.30 -17.32 -1.81
CA MET A 211 -1.20 -18.77 -1.96
C MET A 211 -2.39 -19.43 -2.68
N ASN A 212 -3.46 -18.68 -2.92
CA ASN A 212 -4.61 -19.08 -3.74
C ASN A 212 -4.40 -18.87 -5.24
N GLN A 213 -3.33 -18.21 -5.67
CA GLN A 213 -3.06 -17.90 -7.06
C GLN A 213 -2.15 -18.95 -7.71
N ALA A 214 -2.52 -19.42 -8.90
CA ALA A 214 -1.74 -20.33 -9.69
C ALA A 214 -1.66 -19.82 -11.14
N TRP A 215 -0.43 -19.58 -11.64
CA TRP A 215 -0.20 -19.12 -13.01
C TRP A 215 0.77 -20.06 -13.72
N ALA A 216 0.55 -20.23 -15.00
CA ALA A 216 1.48 -20.90 -15.89
C ALA A 216 1.97 -19.94 -16.97
N ASN A 217 3.20 -20.07 -17.37
CA ASN A 217 3.71 -19.40 -18.56
C ASN A 217 3.08 -19.99 -19.84
N SER A 218 3.16 -19.26 -20.95
CA SER A 218 2.63 -19.71 -22.24
C SER A 218 3.27 -20.99 -22.77
N ASP A 219 4.46 -21.34 -22.30
CA ASP A 219 5.18 -22.58 -22.61
C ASP A 219 4.82 -23.74 -21.66
N GLY A 220 3.84 -23.54 -20.76
CA GLY A 220 3.42 -24.52 -19.78
C GLY A 220 4.36 -24.65 -18.57
N THR A 221 5.46 -23.91 -18.53
CA THR A 221 6.29 -23.82 -17.33
C THR A 221 5.62 -22.92 -16.30
N ALA A 222 5.78 -23.25 -15.04
CA ALA A 222 5.19 -22.48 -13.98
C ALA A 222 5.94 -21.15 -13.80
N SER A 223 5.18 -20.07 -13.79
CA SER A 223 5.63 -18.75 -13.41
C SER A 223 5.51 -18.54 -11.89
N GLN A 224 5.32 -17.34 -11.46
CA GLN A 224 5.15 -16.94 -10.07
C GLN A 224 4.13 -17.79 -9.28
N GLY A 225 2.98 -18.11 -9.89
CA GLY A 225 1.96 -18.93 -9.24
C GLY A 225 2.33 -20.40 -9.08
N TYR A 226 3.43 -20.82 -9.66
CA TYR A 226 3.91 -22.20 -9.50
C TYR A 226 4.27 -22.54 -8.05
N TRP A 227 4.78 -21.60 -7.30
CA TRP A 227 5.10 -21.78 -5.89
C TRP A 227 3.87 -22.12 -5.07
N THR A 228 2.78 -21.40 -5.33
CA THR A 228 1.50 -21.67 -4.71
C THR A 228 1.00 -23.05 -5.13
N THR A 229 1.12 -23.40 -6.40
CA THR A 229 0.74 -24.70 -6.92
C THR A 229 1.62 -25.82 -6.37
N ALA A 230 2.93 -25.62 -6.31
CA ALA A 230 3.89 -26.59 -5.79
C ALA A 230 3.66 -26.89 -4.29
N VAL A 231 3.24 -25.89 -3.52
CA VAL A 231 3.02 -26.01 -2.09
C VAL A 231 1.59 -26.39 -1.77
N SER A 232 0.60 -25.74 -2.38
CA SER A 232 -0.83 -25.95 -2.12
C SER A 232 -1.51 -26.90 -3.08
N GLY A 233 -0.83 -27.34 -4.14
CA GLY A 233 -1.44 -28.10 -5.24
C GLY A 233 -2.53 -27.31 -5.97
N GLY A 234 -2.57 -25.96 -5.79
CA GLY A 234 -3.67 -25.12 -6.25
C GLY A 234 -4.98 -25.37 -5.49
N SER A 235 -4.95 -26.07 -4.36
CA SER A 235 -6.12 -26.41 -3.57
C SER A 235 -6.03 -25.89 -2.15
N GLU A 236 -7.17 -25.49 -1.62
CA GLU A 236 -7.31 -25.07 -0.23
C GLU A 236 -6.91 -26.19 0.75
N GLN A 237 -7.13 -27.43 0.35
CA GLN A 237 -6.78 -28.60 1.15
C GLN A 237 -5.26 -28.71 1.32
N ALA A 238 -4.51 -28.69 0.23
CA ALA A 238 -3.05 -28.75 0.29
C ALA A 238 -2.46 -27.58 1.07
N TYR A 239 -3.01 -26.38 0.89
CA TYR A 239 -2.60 -25.22 1.67
C TYR A 239 -2.87 -25.38 3.17
N THR A 240 -4.08 -25.82 3.55
CA THR A 240 -4.48 -25.91 4.96
C THR A 240 -3.86 -27.08 5.70
N GLU A 241 -3.82 -28.25 5.07
CA GLU A 241 -3.45 -29.51 5.73
C GLU A 241 -2.06 -30.00 5.35
N GLY A 242 -1.50 -29.52 4.24
CA GLY A 242 -0.27 -30.03 3.66
C GLY A 242 -0.50 -31.29 2.84
N GLY A 243 0.52 -32.12 2.76
CA GLY A 243 0.51 -33.38 2.04
C GLY A 243 1.72 -33.56 1.13
N THR A 244 1.69 -34.59 0.29
CA THR A 244 2.77 -34.94 -0.62
C THR A 244 2.64 -34.13 -1.92
N ALA A 245 3.60 -33.23 -2.18
CA ALA A 245 3.74 -32.55 -3.46
C ALA A 245 4.55 -33.41 -4.44
N SER A 246 4.06 -33.58 -5.67
CA SER A 246 4.69 -34.35 -6.73
C SER A 246 5.17 -33.47 -7.88
N PHE A 247 6.41 -33.67 -8.29
CA PHE A 247 7.04 -32.95 -9.37
C PHE A 247 7.47 -33.92 -10.47
N THR A 248 6.98 -33.71 -11.68
CA THR A 248 7.24 -34.60 -12.82
C THR A 248 8.15 -33.92 -13.83
N LYS A 249 9.27 -34.54 -14.15
CA LYS A 249 10.28 -34.10 -15.14
C LYS A 249 10.60 -32.61 -15.10
N GLN A 250 10.86 -32.09 -13.90
CA GLN A 250 11.33 -30.74 -13.71
C GLN A 250 12.81 -30.61 -14.11
N TYR A 251 13.23 -29.43 -14.53
CA TYR A 251 14.66 -29.15 -14.71
C TYR A 251 15.36 -29.20 -13.36
N ALA A 252 16.46 -29.93 -13.28
CA ALA A 252 17.38 -29.86 -12.16
C ALA A 252 18.36 -28.72 -12.44
N VAL A 253 18.53 -27.78 -11.54
CA VAL A 253 19.18 -26.48 -11.76
C VAL A 253 20.40 -26.27 -10.87
N SER A 254 21.14 -25.18 -11.04
CA SER A 254 22.17 -24.78 -10.08
C SER A 254 21.54 -24.10 -8.87
N LEU A 255 22.29 -23.91 -7.79
CA LEU A 255 21.85 -23.10 -6.65
C LEU A 255 21.67 -21.62 -7.00
N GLU A 256 22.38 -21.15 -8.00
CA GLU A 256 22.48 -19.74 -8.37
C GLU A 256 21.52 -19.34 -9.49
N ASP A 257 20.99 -20.32 -10.25
CA ASP A 257 20.10 -20.02 -11.38
C ASP A 257 19.05 -21.12 -11.54
N TRP A 258 17.78 -20.71 -11.60
CA TRP A 258 16.61 -21.58 -11.72
C TRP A 258 16.08 -21.70 -13.13
N ASN A 259 16.74 -21.09 -14.07
CA ASN A 259 16.32 -21.19 -15.46
C ASN A 259 16.67 -22.52 -16.08
N LYS A 260 15.96 -22.85 -17.16
CA LYS A 260 16.22 -24.04 -17.97
C LYS A 260 17.70 -24.15 -18.39
N ALA A 261 18.34 -23.03 -18.68
CA ALA A 261 19.76 -22.99 -19.02
C ALA A 261 20.67 -23.54 -17.92
N ALA A 262 20.29 -23.39 -16.65
CA ALA A 262 21.04 -23.89 -15.50
C ALA A 262 20.96 -25.42 -15.32
N SER A 263 20.06 -26.10 -16.04
CA SER A 263 19.99 -27.57 -16.07
C SER A 263 20.99 -28.19 -17.04
N VAL A 264 21.62 -27.38 -17.88
CA VAL A 264 22.53 -27.87 -18.94
C VAL A 264 23.87 -28.25 -18.32
N SER A 265 24.37 -29.45 -18.68
CA SER A 265 25.72 -29.91 -18.35
C SER A 265 26.77 -29.10 -19.09
N ASP A 266 27.85 -28.73 -18.40
CA ASP A 266 29.06 -28.16 -18.98
C ASP A 266 30.06 -29.20 -19.47
N GLY A 267 29.77 -30.48 -19.23
CA GLY A 267 30.60 -31.64 -19.59
C GLY A 267 31.80 -31.84 -18.70
N LYS A 268 31.82 -31.26 -17.50
CA LYS A 268 32.90 -31.41 -16.54
C LYS A 268 32.60 -32.46 -15.48
N ALA A 269 33.69 -32.99 -14.92
CA ALA A 269 33.64 -33.94 -13.81
C ALA A 269 32.99 -33.33 -12.56
N GLY A 270 32.25 -34.16 -11.79
CA GLY A 270 31.64 -33.73 -10.54
C GLY A 270 30.46 -32.79 -10.68
N LEU A 271 29.75 -32.80 -11.82
CA LEU A 271 28.56 -31.97 -12.03
C LEU A 271 27.56 -32.19 -10.91
N THR A 272 27.13 -31.08 -10.28
CA THR A 272 26.02 -31.09 -9.31
C THR A 272 24.85 -30.25 -9.80
N ARG A 273 23.64 -30.80 -9.65
CA ARG A 273 22.38 -30.11 -9.92
C ARG A 273 21.43 -30.29 -8.77
N TYR A 274 20.44 -29.46 -8.63
CA TYR A 274 19.51 -29.47 -7.50
C TYR A 274 18.07 -29.59 -7.97
N MET A 275 17.28 -30.27 -7.19
CA MET A 275 15.83 -30.37 -7.37
C MET A 275 15.21 -29.01 -7.08
N ARG A 276 14.59 -28.41 -8.09
CA ARG A 276 14.16 -27.03 -8.10
C ARG A 276 13.21 -26.64 -6.95
N TYR A 277 12.36 -27.57 -6.52
CA TYR A 277 11.33 -27.35 -5.50
C TYR A 277 11.52 -28.22 -4.25
N ALA A 278 12.63 -28.89 -4.12
CA ALA A 278 13.06 -29.43 -2.85
C ALA A 278 13.56 -28.28 -1.97
N ASN A 279 13.45 -28.44 -0.67
CA ASN A 279 14.11 -27.55 0.25
C ASN A 279 15.60 -27.85 0.16
N VAL A 280 16.28 -27.01 -0.59
CA VAL A 280 17.73 -27.08 -0.61
C VAL A 280 18.20 -26.57 0.75
N ASN A 281 18.73 -27.49 1.58
CA ASN A 281 19.43 -27.11 2.78
C ASN A 281 20.90 -26.86 2.41
N PRO A 282 21.33 -25.62 2.26
CA PRO A 282 22.75 -25.34 2.16
C PRO A 282 23.38 -25.70 3.50
N LYS A 283 24.36 -26.58 3.52
CA LYS A 283 25.23 -26.75 4.68
C LYS A 283 25.87 -25.41 4.97
N MET A 284 25.54 -24.81 6.10
CA MET A 284 26.25 -23.66 6.60
C MET A 284 27.51 -24.17 7.30
N ASN A 285 28.66 -23.54 7.07
CA ASN A 285 29.95 -23.97 7.62
C ASN A 285 29.94 -23.98 9.15
N GLY A 286 30.12 -25.12 9.75
CA GLY A 286 30.14 -25.29 11.20
C GLY A 286 31.35 -24.68 11.93
N ASP A 287 32.45 -24.45 11.24
CA ASP A 287 33.70 -23.97 11.87
C ASP A 287 33.65 -22.51 12.33
N ASP A 288 32.70 -21.72 11.77
CA ASP A 288 32.53 -20.29 12.07
C ASP A 288 31.27 -20.02 12.91
N GLY A 289 30.74 -21.03 13.61
CA GLY A 289 29.46 -20.91 14.33
C GLY A 289 28.21 -21.01 13.45
N ALA A 290 28.37 -21.36 12.19
CA ALA A 290 27.28 -21.56 11.26
C ALA A 290 26.62 -22.94 11.44
N ILE A 291 25.34 -23.03 11.06
CA ILE A 291 24.48 -24.17 11.30
C ILE A 291 24.82 -25.30 10.33
N VAL A 292 25.22 -26.43 10.87
CA VAL A 292 25.44 -27.68 10.12
C VAL A 292 24.29 -28.62 10.46
N ASP A 293 23.73 -29.30 9.45
CA ASP A 293 22.68 -30.30 9.61
C ASP A 293 21.40 -29.82 10.30
N ASP A 294 20.78 -28.77 9.75
CA ASP A 294 19.49 -28.27 10.21
C ASP A 294 18.36 -29.28 9.91
N PRO A 295 17.76 -29.93 10.92
CA PRO A 295 16.72 -30.95 10.74
C PRO A 295 15.36 -30.34 10.33
N SER A 296 15.20 -29.03 10.36
CA SER A 296 13.93 -28.38 10.04
C SER A 296 13.58 -28.42 8.54
N PHE A 297 14.54 -28.70 7.67
CA PHE A 297 14.30 -28.80 6.25
C PHE A 297 13.57 -30.08 5.82
N VAL A 298 12.64 -29.91 4.88
CA VAL A 298 11.88 -31.03 4.33
C VAL A 298 12.75 -31.77 3.33
N ALA A 299 12.99 -33.05 3.60
CA ALA A 299 13.74 -33.92 2.72
C ALA A 299 12.88 -34.38 1.53
N VAL A 300 13.55 -34.68 0.42
CA VAL A 300 12.95 -35.41 -0.71
C VAL A 300 12.62 -36.83 -0.31
N ASN A 301 11.43 -37.31 -0.65
CA ASN A 301 10.99 -38.67 -0.30
C ASN A 301 11.87 -39.71 -0.96
N LYS A 302 12.55 -40.54 -0.14
CA LYS A 302 13.43 -41.59 -0.58
C LYS A 302 12.64 -42.61 -1.41
N GLY A 303 13.16 -42.93 -2.62
CA GLY A 303 12.50 -43.86 -3.56
C GLY A 303 11.53 -43.18 -4.53
N SER A 304 11.25 -41.87 -4.38
CA SER A 304 10.39 -41.15 -5.32
C SER A 304 11.16 -40.55 -6.52
N VAL A 305 12.49 -40.53 -6.44
CA VAL A 305 13.34 -39.83 -7.39
C VAL A 305 13.58 -40.65 -8.65
N SER A 306 13.45 -39.99 -9.80
CA SER A 306 13.89 -40.49 -11.10
C SER A 306 14.60 -39.38 -11.85
N VAL A 307 15.77 -39.67 -12.42
CA VAL A 307 16.62 -38.67 -13.09
C VAL A 307 16.82 -39.05 -14.56
N TRP A 308 16.70 -38.07 -15.45
CA TRP A 308 16.97 -38.22 -16.88
C TRP A 308 18.00 -37.20 -17.35
N VAL A 309 18.86 -37.61 -18.28
CA VAL A 309 19.85 -36.75 -18.91
C VAL A 309 19.67 -36.80 -20.42
N GLY A 310 19.64 -35.66 -21.10
CA GLY A 310 19.43 -35.59 -22.53
C GLY A 310 18.90 -34.22 -22.97
N ASN A 311 17.95 -34.24 -23.92
CA ASN A 311 17.24 -33.02 -24.37
C ASN A 311 15.72 -33.27 -24.27
N ASP A 312 14.94 -32.22 -24.59
CA ASP A 312 13.48 -32.27 -24.48
C ASP A 312 12.84 -33.46 -25.26
N GLN A 313 13.45 -33.89 -26.37
CA GLN A 313 12.91 -34.93 -27.24
C GLN A 313 13.56 -36.31 -27.04
N SER A 314 14.81 -36.31 -26.56
CA SER A 314 15.60 -37.54 -26.37
C SER A 314 16.38 -37.43 -25.05
N ASN A 315 15.88 -38.08 -24.03
CA ASN A 315 16.53 -38.19 -22.73
C ASN A 315 16.50 -39.63 -22.25
N GLU A 316 17.54 -40.00 -21.49
CA GLU A 316 17.74 -41.33 -20.95
C GLU A 316 17.67 -41.28 -19.43
N GLN A 317 17.03 -42.29 -18.83
CA GLN A 317 16.97 -42.40 -17.36
C GLN A 317 18.28 -42.94 -16.84
N TRP A 318 18.86 -42.21 -15.86
CA TRP A 318 20.08 -42.61 -15.18
C TRP A 318 19.74 -43.35 -13.88
N ARG A 319 20.55 -44.36 -13.54
CA ARG A 319 20.35 -45.18 -12.34
C ARG A 319 20.82 -44.41 -11.09
N ILE A 320 20.00 -44.41 -10.05
CA ILE A 320 20.38 -43.86 -8.75
C ILE A 320 21.26 -44.84 -8.01
N VAL A 321 22.33 -44.35 -7.41
CA VAL A 321 23.26 -45.11 -6.55
C VAL A 321 23.41 -44.40 -5.22
N ASP A 322 23.69 -45.17 -4.16
CA ASP A 322 23.96 -44.59 -2.82
C ASP A 322 25.37 -44.00 -2.75
N ASP A 323 26.32 -44.56 -3.57
CA ASP A 323 27.72 -44.11 -3.59
C ASP A 323 28.28 -44.22 -5.00
N LEU A 324 28.79 -43.08 -5.52
CA LEU A 324 29.43 -42.99 -6.84
C LEU A 324 30.74 -43.79 -6.91
N GLU A 325 31.49 -43.92 -5.82
CA GLU A 325 32.76 -44.67 -5.76
C GLU A 325 32.60 -46.13 -6.20
N THR A 326 31.37 -46.64 -6.14
CA THR A 326 31.08 -48.03 -6.54
C THR A 326 30.83 -48.21 -8.06
N ALA A 327 30.81 -47.10 -8.83
CA ALA A 327 30.44 -47.11 -10.23
C ALA A 327 31.66 -47.12 -11.14
N GLY A 328 31.56 -47.78 -12.30
CA GLY A 328 32.57 -47.72 -13.32
C GLY A 328 32.49 -46.42 -14.16
N ALA A 329 33.57 -46.09 -14.86
CA ALA A 329 33.74 -44.82 -15.60
C ALA A 329 32.63 -44.55 -16.64
N GLY A 330 32.00 -45.62 -17.22
CA GLY A 330 30.93 -45.50 -18.23
C GLY A 330 29.53 -45.61 -17.69
N ASP A 331 29.38 -45.86 -16.37
CA ASP A 331 28.07 -46.07 -15.75
C ASP A 331 27.27 -44.80 -15.68
N LYS A 332 26.06 -44.80 -16.26
CA LYS A 332 25.11 -43.70 -16.23
C LYS A 332 24.38 -43.67 -14.89
N VAL A 333 25.05 -43.12 -13.88
CA VAL A 333 24.58 -43.10 -12.50
C VAL A 333 24.58 -41.71 -11.93
N VAL A 334 23.74 -41.53 -10.91
CA VAL A 334 23.61 -40.29 -10.15
C VAL A 334 23.43 -40.63 -8.68
N GLN A 335 24.11 -39.91 -7.82
CA GLN A 335 23.93 -39.95 -6.37
C GLN A 335 22.98 -38.87 -5.95
N VAL A 336 21.99 -39.19 -5.10
CA VAL A 336 20.98 -38.29 -4.61
C VAL A 336 21.22 -37.98 -3.14
N ASP A 337 21.38 -36.71 -2.82
CA ASP A 337 21.30 -36.25 -1.45
C ASP A 337 19.83 -35.86 -1.17
N TYR A 338 19.12 -36.69 -0.45
CA TYR A 338 17.69 -36.48 -0.18
C TYR A 338 17.41 -35.34 0.78
N SER A 339 18.37 -34.93 1.61
CA SER A 339 18.23 -33.86 2.56
C SER A 339 18.34 -32.49 1.89
N THR A 340 19.17 -32.39 0.85
CA THR A 340 19.41 -31.12 0.13
C THR A 340 18.73 -31.05 -1.24
N GLY A 341 18.29 -32.19 -1.77
CA GLY A 341 17.80 -32.28 -3.15
C GLY A 341 18.92 -32.21 -4.19
N ALA A 342 20.17 -32.43 -3.80
CA ALA A 342 21.30 -32.42 -4.72
C ALA A 342 21.41 -33.74 -5.52
N LEU A 343 21.72 -33.59 -6.81
CA LEU A 343 22.02 -34.65 -7.78
C LEU A 343 23.49 -34.52 -8.16
N ARG A 344 24.32 -35.48 -7.73
CA ARG A 344 25.74 -35.51 -8.02
C ARG A 344 26.02 -36.56 -9.10
N PHE A 345 26.74 -36.13 -10.12
CA PHE A 345 27.10 -36.98 -11.26
C PHE A 345 28.58 -37.40 -11.19
N GLY A 346 28.92 -38.46 -11.94
CA GLY A 346 30.26 -39.01 -11.94
C GLY A 346 31.33 -38.04 -12.45
N ASP A 347 32.59 -38.42 -12.18
CA ASP A 347 33.79 -37.70 -12.53
C ASP A 347 34.52 -38.27 -13.77
N GLY A 348 33.94 -39.33 -14.38
CA GLY A 348 34.52 -40.05 -15.51
C GLY A 348 35.41 -41.21 -15.10
N VAL A 349 35.65 -41.40 -13.77
CA VAL A 349 36.26 -42.57 -13.16
C VAL A 349 35.24 -43.36 -12.38
N HIS A 350 34.45 -42.65 -11.57
CA HIS A 350 33.36 -43.15 -10.76
C HIS A 350 32.02 -42.58 -11.31
N GLY A 351 31.50 -43.26 -12.34
CA GLY A 351 30.32 -42.83 -13.06
C GLY A 351 30.58 -41.92 -14.25
N ALA A 352 29.70 -41.96 -15.24
CA ALA A 352 29.76 -41.16 -16.45
C ALA A 352 29.51 -39.66 -16.16
N ILE A 353 30.15 -38.79 -16.93
CA ILE A 353 29.89 -37.33 -16.95
C ILE A 353 28.73 -37.06 -17.92
N PRO A 354 27.66 -36.38 -17.55
CA PRO A 354 26.65 -35.89 -18.51
C PRO A 354 27.33 -35.03 -19.59
N ALA A 355 27.13 -35.37 -20.88
CA ALA A 355 27.81 -34.69 -21.95
C ALA A 355 27.45 -33.19 -22.00
N LYS A 356 28.39 -32.38 -22.44
CA LYS A 356 28.18 -30.94 -22.61
C LYS A 356 26.96 -30.66 -23.50
N GLY A 357 26.07 -29.80 -23.01
CA GLY A 357 24.84 -29.43 -23.71
C GLY A 357 23.62 -30.31 -23.39
N GLN A 358 23.81 -31.42 -22.68
CA GLN A 358 22.69 -32.22 -22.18
C GLN A 358 22.03 -31.55 -20.99
N GLN A 359 20.72 -31.70 -20.88
CA GLN A 359 19.90 -31.20 -19.77
C GLN A 359 19.65 -32.29 -18.75
N VAL A 360 19.53 -31.94 -17.50
CA VAL A 360 19.16 -32.83 -16.40
C VAL A 360 17.72 -32.57 -16.02
N TYR A 361 16.92 -33.63 -15.99
CA TYR A 361 15.52 -33.62 -15.55
C TYR A 361 15.35 -34.55 -14.35
N VAL A 362 14.40 -34.21 -13.48
CA VAL A 362 14.12 -35.01 -12.29
C VAL A 362 12.63 -35.03 -11.97
N SER A 363 12.14 -36.19 -11.56
CA SER A 363 10.83 -36.37 -10.90
C SER A 363 11.07 -36.79 -9.47
N TYR A 364 10.25 -36.25 -8.54
CA TYR A 364 10.37 -36.56 -7.12
C TYR A 364 9.11 -36.14 -6.37
N THR A 365 9.00 -36.53 -5.11
CA THR A 365 7.97 -36.04 -4.19
C THR A 365 8.58 -35.49 -2.91
N VAL A 366 7.89 -34.54 -2.30
CA VAL A 366 8.25 -33.91 -1.02
C VAL A 366 7.00 -33.84 -0.17
N ASP A 367 7.09 -34.17 1.10
CA ASP A 367 6.00 -33.93 2.04
C ASP A 367 6.06 -32.49 2.53
N ARG A 368 4.90 -31.81 2.55
CA ARG A 368 4.75 -30.42 2.94
C ARG A 368 3.84 -30.30 4.14
N ASP A 369 4.24 -29.47 5.09
CA ASP A 369 3.37 -29.02 6.17
C ASP A 369 2.40 -27.98 5.64
N GLY A 370 1.13 -28.08 6.04
CA GLY A 370 0.13 -27.08 5.71
C GLY A 370 0.04 -25.97 6.75
N PHE A 371 -0.78 -24.98 6.42
CA PHE A 371 -1.04 -23.79 7.24
C PHE A 371 -1.33 -24.12 8.71
N VAL A 372 -2.22 -25.09 8.96
CA VAL A 372 -2.64 -25.44 10.33
C VAL A 372 -1.45 -25.91 11.18
N LYS A 373 -0.57 -26.72 10.61
CA LYS A 373 0.58 -27.27 11.33
C LYS A 373 1.62 -26.19 11.61
N ILE A 374 1.87 -25.32 10.65
CA ILE A 374 2.79 -24.19 10.78
C ILE A 374 2.26 -23.18 11.80
N SER A 375 0.98 -22.82 11.70
CA SER A 375 0.35 -21.87 12.63
C SER A 375 0.35 -22.36 14.07
N LYS A 376 0.15 -23.68 14.27
CA LYS A 376 0.29 -24.32 15.59
C LYS A 376 1.72 -24.20 16.11
N ALA A 377 2.72 -24.44 15.28
CA ALA A 377 4.12 -24.32 15.67
C ALA A 377 4.44 -22.90 16.13
N ILE A 378 4.04 -21.89 15.38
CA ILE A 378 4.23 -20.47 15.72
C ILE A 378 3.60 -20.15 17.07
N LYS A 379 2.31 -20.46 17.27
CA LYS A 379 1.59 -20.15 18.52
C LYS A 379 2.14 -20.94 19.71
N ASN A 380 2.39 -22.22 19.51
CA ASN A 380 2.92 -23.07 20.59
C ASN A 380 4.33 -22.62 21.02
N THR A 381 5.22 -22.28 20.06
CA THR A 381 6.56 -21.78 20.40
C THR A 381 6.49 -20.45 21.14
N THR A 382 5.58 -19.55 20.75
CA THR A 382 5.33 -18.31 21.48
C THR A 382 4.90 -18.59 22.92
N ASP A 383 4.02 -19.56 23.16
CA ASP A 383 3.60 -19.96 24.51
C ASP A 383 4.75 -20.63 25.30
N GLN A 384 5.61 -21.40 24.64
CA GLN A 384 6.81 -21.98 25.25
C GLN A 384 7.82 -20.88 25.66
N ILE A 385 8.05 -19.88 24.83
CA ILE A 385 8.86 -18.71 25.16
C ILE A 385 8.31 -18.01 26.41
N ASN A 386 7.01 -17.68 26.39
CA ASN A 386 6.37 -17.04 27.54
C ASN A 386 6.50 -17.86 28.84
N THR A 387 6.42 -19.19 28.73
CA THR A 387 6.58 -20.09 29.87
C THR A 387 8.02 -20.12 30.37
N ALA A 388 9.00 -20.24 29.47
CA ALA A 388 10.42 -20.29 29.79
C ALA A 388 10.91 -18.97 30.42
N GLU A 389 10.37 -17.84 29.96
CA GLU A 389 10.70 -16.50 30.47
C GLU A 389 9.84 -16.09 31.68
N GLN A 390 8.91 -16.94 32.14
CA GLN A 390 7.98 -16.68 33.24
C GLN A 390 7.20 -15.37 33.07
N ARG A 391 6.85 -15.03 31.82
CA ARG A 391 6.12 -13.80 31.50
C ARG A 391 4.69 -13.86 32.03
N THR A 392 4.23 -12.73 32.55
CA THR A 392 2.85 -12.52 33.00
C THR A 392 2.03 -11.84 31.88
N ASP A 393 0.71 -11.82 32.01
CA ASP A 393 -0.16 -11.05 31.12
C ASP A 393 0.34 -9.60 31.00
N GLY A 394 0.25 -8.92 29.99
CA GLY A 394 0.76 -7.55 29.77
C GLY A 394 2.24 -7.45 29.37
N THR A 395 3.02 -8.49 29.63
CA THR A 395 4.41 -8.58 29.13
C THR A 395 4.65 -9.79 28.22
N ARG A 396 3.61 -10.58 27.94
CA ARG A 396 3.68 -11.77 27.10
C ARG A 396 3.95 -11.43 25.65
N HIS A 397 4.78 -12.24 25.02
CA HIS A 397 4.83 -12.28 23.56
C HIS A 397 3.50 -12.75 22.99
N THR A 398 3.11 -12.21 21.90
CA THR A 398 1.93 -12.64 21.14
C THR A 398 2.34 -13.01 19.71
N ALA A 399 1.65 -13.97 19.12
CA ALA A 399 1.78 -14.28 17.72
C ALA A 399 0.40 -14.21 17.06
N ASN A 400 0.20 -13.18 16.25
CA ASN A 400 -0.97 -13.04 15.41
C ASN A 400 -0.66 -13.67 14.05
N VAL A 401 -1.38 -14.73 13.70
CA VAL A 401 -1.12 -15.52 12.50
C VAL A 401 -2.22 -15.31 11.47
N TYR A 402 -1.82 -14.94 10.28
CA TYR A 402 -2.72 -14.60 9.17
C TYR A 402 -2.53 -15.55 7.99
N THR A 403 -3.65 -15.95 7.39
CA THR A 403 -3.60 -16.73 6.16
C THR A 403 -3.43 -15.84 4.94
N SER A 404 -2.62 -16.26 3.98
CA SER A 404 -2.49 -15.63 2.67
C SER A 404 -3.31 -16.35 1.58
N TYR A 405 -4.12 -17.31 1.95
CA TYR A 405 -5.02 -18.00 1.02
C TYR A 405 -6.38 -17.30 1.01
N GLU A 406 -6.52 -16.31 0.17
CA GLU A 406 -7.70 -15.47 0.05
C GLU A 406 -8.83 -16.23 -0.65
N SER A 407 -9.65 -16.94 0.14
CA SER A 407 -10.76 -17.75 -0.35
C SER A 407 -11.82 -17.99 0.73
N THR A 408 -13.08 -17.99 0.33
CA THR A 408 -14.19 -18.40 1.22
C THR A 408 -14.14 -19.89 1.57
N GLY A 409 -13.55 -20.70 0.70
CA GLY A 409 -13.32 -22.13 0.94
C GLY A 409 -12.34 -22.37 2.07
N PHE A 410 -11.29 -21.52 2.21
CA PHE A 410 -10.38 -21.59 3.37
C PHE A 410 -11.15 -21.40 4.68
N ILE A 411 -12.04 -20.41 4.78
CA ILE A 411 -12.84 -20.15 5.99
C ILE A 411 -13.68 -21.38 6.34
N THR A 412 -14.34 -21.97 5.35
CA THR A 412 -15.15 -23.17 5.52
C THR A 412 -14.31 -24.38 5.95
N ARG A 413 -13.12 -24.55 5.34
CA ARG A 413 -12.22 -25.67 5.67
C ARG A 413 -11.67 -25.57 7.08
N MET A 414 -11.24 -24.40 7.51
CA MET A 414 -10.75 -24.15 8.87
C MET A 414 -11.81 -24.48 9.92
N ALA A 415 -13.08 -24.14 9.66
CA ALA A 415 -14.20 -24.50 10.50
C ALA A 415 -14.41 -26.02 10.55
N ASN A 416 -14.40 -26.70 9.41
CA ASN A 416 -14.55 -28.15 9.32
C ASN A 416 -13.42 -28.93 10.00
N LEU A 417 -12.22 -28.37 10.02
CA LEU A 417 -11.06 -28.94 10.71
C LEU A 417 -11.03 -28.62 12.21
N ASN A 418 -12.00 -27.86 12.75
CA ASN A 418 -11.97 -27.29 14.10
C ASN A 418 -10.64 -26.56 14.39
N ALA A 419 -10.15 -25.78 13.41
CA ALA A 419 -8.84 -25.17 13.42
C ALA A 419 -8.88 -23.64 13.55
N ASN A 420 -10.04 -23.03 13.81
CA ASN A 420 -10.22 -21.57 13.89
C ASN A 420 -9.33 -20.91 14.96
N GLN A 421 -8.94 -21.61 16.02
CA GLN A 421 -8.06 -21.09 17.06
C GLN A 421 -6.60 -20.86 16.60
N TRP A 422 -6.22 -21.38 15.43
CA TRP A 422 -4.83 -21.35 14.96
C TRP A 422 -4.54 -20.18 14.02
N TYR A 423 -5.52 -19.36 13.71
CA TYR A 423 -5.29 -18.13 12.95
C TYR A 423 -6.12 -16.97 13.52
N ASP A 424 -5.69 -15.75 13.24
CA ASP A 424 -6.29 -14.53 13.79
C ASP A 424 -6.98 -13.69 12.72
N GLY A 425 -6.63 -13.87 11.46
CA GLY A 425 -7.25 -13.16 10.37
C GLY A 425 -6.78 -13.65 8.99
N MET A 426 -7.26 -12.95 7.96
CA MET A 426 -6.98 -13.24 6.56
C MET A 426 -6.38 -12.01 5.89
N THR A 427 -5.25 -12.19 5.21
CA THR A 427 -4.71 -11.16 4.34
C THR A 427 -5.55 -11.06 3.07
N ILE A 428 -5.84 -9.83 2.70
CA ILE A 428 -6.63 -9.50 1.52
C ILE A 428 -5.87 -8.45 0.73
N HIS A 429 -5.74 -8.66 -0.59
CA HIS A 429 -5.10 -7.75 -1.52
C HIS A 429 -6.13 -7.07 -2.42
N PRO A 430 -6.85 -6.05 -1.93
CA PRO A 430 -7.97 -5.45 -2.64
C PRO A 430 -7.52 -4.41 -3.68
N TYR A 431 -6.75 -4.83 -4.66
CA TYR A 431 -6.38 -3.98 -5.78
C TYR A 431 -7.62 -3.64 -6.63
N SER A 432 -7.81 -2.37 -6.93
CA SER A 432 -8.99 -1.92 -7.67
C SER A 432 -8.89 -2.11 -9.19
N GLY A 433 -7.72 -2.50 -9.69
CA GLY A 433 -7.45 -2.60 -11.13
C GLY A 433 -7.26 -1.22 -11.78
N THR A 434 -6.85 -1.24 -13.05
CA THR A 434 -6.54 -0.04 -13.84
C THR A 434 -7.78 0.82 -14.08
N PRO A 435 -7.81 2.10 -13.66
CA PRO A 435 -8.86 3.03 -14.01
C PRO A 435 -8.90 3.29 -15.52
N THR A 436 -10.07 3.66 -16.01
CA THR A 436 -10.32 3.98 -17.42
C THR A 436 -10.69 5.45 -17.55
N GLY A 437 -10.21 6.11 -18.59
CA GLY A 437 -10.55 7.51 -18.85
C GLY A 437 -9.55 8.19 -19.77
N ALA A 438 -10.05 8.93 -20.75
CA ALA A 438 -9.23 9.67 -21.72
C ALA A 438 -8.65 10.97 -21.15
N THR A 439 -9.12 11.42 -19.99
CA THR A 439 -8.66 12.63 -19.30
C THR A 439 -8.34 12.30 -17.84
N ALA A 440 -7.50 13.12 -17.20
CA ALA A 440 -7.19 12.96 -15.77
C ALA A 440 -8.46 12.94 -14.91
N GLY A 441 -9.44 13.80 -15.20
CA GLY A 441 -10.71 13.82 -14.47
C GLY A 441 -11.55 12.55 -14.64
N ALA A 442 -11.62 11.98 -15.84
CA ALA A 442 -12.34 10.74 -16.09
C ALA A 442 -11.64 9.54 -15.44
N TRP A 443 -10.30 9.50 -15.50
CA TRP A 443 -9.50 8.49 -14.80
C TRP A 443 -9.72 8.57 -13.28
N TYR A 444 -9.68 9.80 -12.74
CA TYR A 444 -9.90 10.04 -11.32
C TYR A 444 -11.29 9.54 -10.86
N ASP A 445 -12.35 9.93 -11.58
CA ASP A 445 -13.72 9.53 -11.24
C ASP A 445 -13.87 8.00 -11.26
N ASP A 446 -13.29 7.31 -12.26
CA ASP A 446 -13.32 5.85 -12.36
C ASP A 446 -12.47 5.19 -11.25
N ALA A 447 -11.31 5.75 -10.91
CA ALA A 447 -10.50 5.29 -9.78
C ALA A 447 -11.29 5.31 -8.47
N MET A 448 -12.00 6.42 -8.19
CA MET A 448 -12.81 6.55 -6.97
C MET A 448 -14.00 5.59 -6.95
N LYS A 449 -14.58 5.28 -8.11
CA LYS A 449 -15.62 4.26 -8.22
C LYS A 449 -15.08 2.86 -7.99
N LYS A 450 -13.93 2.55 -8.57
CA LYS A 450 -13.26 1.24 -8.39
C LYS A 450 -12.77 1.03 -6.97
N ALA A 451 -12.38 2.10 -6.27
CA ALA A 451 -12.06 2.05 -4.84
C ALA A 451 -13.20 1.42 -4.03
N GLU A 452 -14.45 1.79 -4.32
CA GLU A 452 -15.62 1.22 -3.64
C GLU A 452 -15.95 -0.19 -4.13
N THR A 453 -16.05 -0.37 -5.45
CA THR A 453 -16.62 -1.59 -6.04
C THR A 453 -15.65 -2.77 -6.02
N ALA A 454 -14.37 -2.57 -6.33
CA ALA A 454 -13.36 -3.63 -6.34
C ALA A 454 -12.51 -3.63 -5.06
N GLY A 455 -12.16 -2.47 -4.54
CA GLY A 455 -11.38 -2.35 -3.31
C GLY A 455 -12.18 -2.73 -2.07
N VAL A 456 -13.05 -1.83 -1.61
CA VAL A 456 -13.74 -1.96 -0.32
C VAL A 456 -14.76 -3.11 -0.28
N ASN A 457 -15.57 -3.29 -1.33
CA ASN A 457 -16.61 -4.32 -1.32
C ASN A 457 -16.03 -5.74 -1.24
N ARG A 458 -14.85 -5.99 -1.83
CA ARG A 458 -14.15 -7.27 -1.68
C ARG A 458 -13.82 -7.57 -0.22
N VAL A 459 -13.34 -6.59 0.51
CA VAL A 459 -13.04 -6.76 1.95
C VAL A 459 -14.32 -6.97 2.74
N LYS A 460 -15.39 -6.20 2.48
CA LYS A 460 -16.69 -6.36 3.12
C LYS A 460 -17.26 -7.77 2.97
N GLU A 461 -17.07 -8.38 1.80
CA GLU A 461 -17.52 -9.75 1.54
C GLU A 461 -16.82 -10.75 2.46
N TYR A 462 -15.49 -10.68 2.57
CA TYR A 462 -14.74 -11.57 3.47
C TYR A 462 -15.08 -11.33 4.96
N VAL A 463 -15.16 -10.07 5.39
CA VAL A 463 -15.53 -9.72 6.77
C VAL A 463 -16.87 -10.35 7.17
N ARG A 464 -17.84 -10.32 6.27
CA ARG A 464 -19.16 -10.92 6.50
C ARG A 464 -19.12 -12.44 6.70
N LEU A 465 -18.11 -13.12 6.15
CA LEU A 465 -17.98 -14.58 6.16
C LEU A 465 -17.01 -15.07 7.22
N MET A 466 -16.13 -14.21 7.71
CA MET A 466 -15.15 -14.59 8.76
C MET A 466 -15.86 -14.94 10.07
N PRO A 467 -15.35 -15.94 10.80
CA PRO A 467 -15.80 -16.22 12.16
C PRO A 467 -15.58 -15.01 13.09
N ALA A 468 -16.37 -14.91 14.13
CA ALA A 468 -16.21 -13.88 15.15
C ALA A 468 -14.78 -13.87 15.72
N GLY A 469 -14.22 -12.69 15.91
CA GLY A 469 -12.86 -12.49 16.41
C GLY A 469 -11.76 -12.62 15.35
N LYS A 470 -12.09 -12.91 14.07
CA LYS A 470 -11.14 -12.85 12.97
C LYS A 470 -11.19 -11.50 12.28
N VAL A 471 -10.03 -11.04 11.81
CA VAL A 471 -9.87 -9.71 11.22
C VAL A 471 -9.43 -9.77 9.76
N PRO A 472 -9.86 -8.83 8.91
CA PRO A 472 -9.23 -8.63 7.61
C PRO A 472 -7.89 -7.93 7.81
N VAL A 473 -6.84 -8.37 7.15
CA VAL A 473 -5.54 -7.71 7.13
C VAL A 473 -5.29 -7.21 5.71
N ILE A 474 -5.17 -5.91 5.55
CA ILE A 474 -4.90 -5.33 4.23
C ILE A 474 -3.39 -5.21 4.06
N SER A 475 -2.77 -6.30 3.60
CA SER A 475 -1.32 -6.38 3.47
C SER A 475 -0.78 -5.89 2.13
N GLU A 476 -1.64 -5.70 1.14
CA GLU A 476 -1.34 -5.01 -0.11
C GLU A 476 -2.59 -4.30 -0.64
N TYR A 477 -2.46 -3.05 -1.06
CA TYR A 477 -3.54 -2.33 -1.75
C TYR A 477 -2.99 -1.20 -2.63
N GLY A 478 -3.79 -0.77 -3.58
CA GLY A 478 -3.48 0.33 -4.49
C GLY A 478 -4.13 0.14 -5.87
N ILE A 479 -3.69 0.96 -6.83
CA ILE A 479 -4.05 0.85 -8.24
C ILE A 479 -2.90 0.14 -8.94
N PHE A 480 -3.03 -1.17 -9.11
CA PHE A 480 -1.96 -2.01 -9.63
C PHE A 480 -2.00 -2.08 -11.16
N ARG A 481 -0.84 -2.01 -11.80
CA ARG A 481 -0.63 -2.11 -13.25
C ARG A 481 -1.26 -1.00 -14.08
N ASP A 482 -1.37 0.17 -13.53
CA ASP A 482 -1.68 1.34 -14.33
C ASP A 482 -0.39 1.93 -14.89
N THR A 483 -0.40 2.30 -16.15
CA THR A 483 0.70 2.98 -16.82
C THR A 483 0.55 4.50 -16.81
N SER A 484 -0.51 5.02 -16.22
CA SER A 484 -0.74 6.47 -16.08
C SER A 484 0.14 7.06 -14.98
N ALA A 485 0.72 8.22 -15.23
CA ALA A 485 1.42 9.01 -14.20
C ALA A 485 0.52 9.37 -13.00
N LEU A 486 -0.79 9.33 -13.18
CA LEU A 486 -1.77 9.60 -12.11
C LEU A 486 -1.66 8.66 -10.91
N VAL A 487 -1.03 7.48 -11.05
CA VAL A 487 -0.72 6.60 -9.91
C VAL A 487 0.35 7.16 -8.96
N ARG A 488 1.01 8.26 -9.32
CA ARG A 488 1.98 8.97 -8.47
C ARG A 488 1.48 10.35 -8.02
N SER A 489 0.27 10.74 -8.43
CA SER A 489 -0.26 12.08 -8.23
C SER A 489 -1.18 12.19 -7.00
N GLN A 490 -1.66 13.40 -6.76
CA GLN A 490 -2.74 13.72 -5.79
C GLN A 490 -3.95 12.79 -5.94
N SER A 491 -4.30 12.37 -7.17
CA SER A 491 -5.40 11.41 -7.40
C SER A 491 -5.21 10.09 -6.64
N HIS A 492 -4.00 9.55 -6.65
CA HIS A 492 -3.72 8.30 -5.94
C HIS A 492 -3.66 8.50 -4.42
N ALA A 493 -3.16 9.65 -3.96
CA ALA A 493 -3.19 10.01 -2.54
C ALA A 493 -4.61 10.02 -1.99
N LEU A 494 -5.56 10.62 -2.73
CA LEU A 494 -6.97 10.63 -2.35
C LEU A 494 -7.64 9.25 -2.45
N TYR A 495 -7.25 8.43 -3.43
CA TYR A 495 -7.66 7.03 -3.50
C TYR A 495 -7.24 6.26 -2.25
N ILE A 496 -5.97 6.41 -1.84
CA ILE A 496 -5.44 5.76 -0.63
C ILE A 496 -6.22 6.22 0.59
N ALA A 497 -6.41 7.51 0.78
CA ALA A 497 -7.15 8.05 1.91
C ALA A 497 -8.59 7.50 1.96
N LYS A 498 -9.29 7.47 0.82
CA LYS A 498 -10.66 6.93 0.73
C LYS A 498 -10.76 5.49 1.20
N VAL A 499 -9.92 4.60 0.66
CA VAL A 499 -10.01 3.17 0.99
C VAL A 499 -9.51 2.88 2.40
N ALA A 500 -8.50 3.61 2.88
CA ALA A 500 -7.93 3.43 4.20
C ALA A 500 -8.96 3.66 5.32
N LEU A 501 -9.78 4.73 5.23
CA LEU A 501 -10.85 4.98 6.19
C LEU A 501 -11.82 3.80 6.29
N GLU A 502 -12.17 3.22 5.14
CA GLU A 502 -13.08 2.07 5.12
C GLU A 502 -12.41 0.81 5.70
N TYR A 503 -11.11 0.58 5.44
CA TYR A 503 -10.40 -0.57 5.98
C TYR A 503 -10.24 -0.46 7.51
N VAL A 504 -10.03 0.76 8.04
CA VAL A 504 -10.09 1.02 9.49
C VAL A 504 -11.46 0.60 10.05
N ARG A 505 -12.57 1.04 9.42
CA ARG A 505 -13.92 0.68 9.85
C ARG A 505 -14.21 -0.81 9.75
N LEU A 506 -13.60 -1.50 8.79
CA LEU A 506 -13.74 -2.95 8.64
C LEU A 506 -12.90 -3.75 9.63
N GLY A 507 -12.05 -3.10 10.43
CA GLY A 507 -11.31 -3.71 11.53
C GLY A 507 -9.98 -4.30 11.11
N SER A 508 -9.36 -3.77 10.06
CA SER A 508 -7.99 -4.16 9.72
C SER A 508 -7.02 -3.65 10.78
N PRO A 509 -6.21 -4.52 11.40
CA PRO A 509 -5.16 -4.08 12.33
C PRO A 509 -3.96 -3.46 11.59
N TYR A 510 -3.78 -3.79 10.31
CA TYR A 510 -2.75 -3.26 9.43
C TYR A 510 -3.30 -2.94 8.05
N ILE A 511 -2.88 -1.79 7.52
CA ILE A 511 -3.26 -1.29 6.20
C ILE A 511 -1.97 -0.90 5.49
N GLN A 512 -1.39 -1.88 4.76
CA GLN A 512 -0.05 -1.76 4.19
C GLN A 512 -0.10 -1.48 2.71
N LYS A 513 0.38 -0.27 2.35
CA LYS A 513 0.42 0.19 0.97
C LYS A 513 1.48 -0.59 0.16
N HIS A 514 1.10 -1.13 -0.96
CA HIS A 514 2.03 -1.65 -1.96
C HIS A 514 2.44 -0.52 -2.92
N CYS A 515 3.74 -0.12 -2.93
CA CYS A 515 4.84 -0.59 -2.11
C CYS A 515 5.66 0.59 -1.55
N LEU A 516 6.61 0.28 -0.66
CA LEU A 516 7.47 1.29 -0.05
C LEU A 516 8.30 2.04 -1.09
N ILE A 517 8.96 1.30 -2.00
CA ILE A 517 9.94 1.86 -2.94
C ILE A 517 9.88 1.16 -4.31
N ASP A 518 10.12 1.91 -5.38
CA ASP A 518 10.32 1.39 -6.74
C ASP A 518 11.19 2.35 -7.57
N TRP A 519 11.67 1.86 -8.71
CA TRP A 519 12.42 2.69 -9.66
C TRP A 519 11.51 3.75 -10.30
N TYR A 520 11.95 4.99 -10.28
CA TYR A 520 11.29 6.07 -10.98
C TYR A 520 11.55 5.99 -12.49
N SER A 521 10.51 6.23 -13.27
CA SER A 521 10.59 6.40 -14.70
C SER A 521 9.78 7.60 -15.15
N SER A 522 10.43 8.54 -15.85
CA SER A 522 9.81 9.78 -16.31
C SER A 522 9.00 9.64 -17.61
N GLY A 523 9.12 8.52 -18.34
CA GLY A 523 8.42 8.33 -19.60
C GLY A 523 7.04 7.69 -19.42
N ALA A 524 6.04 8.20 -20.15
CA ALA A 524 4.68 7.62 -20.12
C ALA A 524 4.65 6.14 -20.59
N ASP A 525 5.57 5.76 -21.49
CA ASP A 525 5.67 4.41 -22.05
C ASP A 525 6.51 3.45 -21.18
N SER A 526 7.10 3.93 -20.11
CA SER A 526 8.04 3.20 -19.26
C SER A 526 7.55 2.95 -17.84
N LEU A 527 6.30 3.35 -17.52
CA LEU A 527 5.71 3.11 -16.21
C LEU A 527 5.49 1.62 -16.01
N GLY A 528 6.31 1.03 -15.16
CA GLY A 528 6.11 -0.33 -14.70
C GLY A 528 4.84 -0.47 -13.83
N PRO A 529 4.39 -1.70 -13.59
CA PRO A 529 3.16 -1.94 -12.82
C PRO A 529 3.26 -1.50 -11.36
N THR A 530 4.42 -1.11 -10.89
CA THR A 530 4.74 -0.79 -9.49
C THR A 530 5.04 0.69 -9.24
N GLN A 531 4.90 1.55 -10.23
CA GLN A 531 5.15 3.00 -10.12
C GLN A 531 4.27 3.74 -9.09
N GLN A 532 3.42 3.03 -8.41
CA GLN A 532 2.60 3.50 -7.28
C GLN A 532 3.33 3.50 -5.93
N ALA A 533 4.64 3.30 -5.89
CA ALA A 533 5.41 3.32 -4.65
C ALA A 533 5.32 4.68 -3.93
N VAL A 534 5.41 4.65 -2.61
CA VAL A 534 5.32 5.87 -1.79
C VAL A 534 6.63 6.65 -1.82
N ILE A 535 7.77 5.97 -1.96
CA ILE A 535 9.09 6.57 -2.23
C ILE A 535 9.53 6.12 -3.61
N GLN A 536 9.95 7.04 -4.44
CA GLN A 536 10.52 6.75 -5.75
C GLN A 536 12.04 6.84 -5.68
N ALA A 537 12.73 5.86 -6.31
CA ALA A 537 14.17 5.81 -6.42
C ALA A 537 14.62 6.17 -7.84
N VAL A 538 15.36 7.25 -7.98
CA VAL A 538 15.88 7.75 -9.26
C VAL A 538 17.34 7.33 -9.38
N PRO A 539 17.70 6.45 -10.33
CA PRO A 539 19.09 6.07 -10.51
C PRO A 539 19.93 7.25 -10.98
N GLU A 540 21.07 7.48 -10.32
CA GLU A 540 22.10 8.41 -10.76
C GLU A 540 23.05 7.73 -11.77
N ASP A 541 23.96 8.50 -12.37
CA ASP A 541 24.92 7.96 -13.32
C ASP A 541 25.78 6.84 -12.73
N GLY A 542 25.73 5.68 -13.37
CA GLY A 542 26.43 4.47 -12.95
C GLY A 542 25.66 3.58 -11.97
N ALA A 543 24.46 3.98 -11.54
CA ALA A 543 23.62 3.12 -10.73
C ALA A 543 22.99 1.99 -11.55
N SER A 544 22.79 0.85 -10.93
CA SER A 544 22.26 -0.36 -11.56
C SER A 544 20.87 -0.70 -11.02
N THR A 545 19.85 -0.56 -11.86
CA THR A 545 18.51 -1.07 -11.52
C THR A 545 18.39 -2.61 -11.58
N VAL A 546 19.45 -3.30 -12.01
CA VAL A 546 19.53 -4.77 -12.03
C VAL A 546 19.98 -5.33 -10.68
N THR A 547 20.88 -4.63 -9.98
CA THR A 547 21.43 -5.06 -8.68
C THR A 547 21.04 -4.16 -7.52
N GLY A 548 20.58 -2.93 -7.78
CA GLY A 548 20.34 -1.91 -6.76
C GLY A 548 21.63 -1.28 -6.21
N GLU A 549 22.75 -1.46 -6.90
CA GLU A 549 24.04 -0.88 -6.53
C GLU A 549 24.20 0.52 -7.10
N GLY A 550 25.00 1.35 -6.43
CA GLY A 550 25.28 2.73 -6.80
C GLY A 550 24.43 3.75 -6.07
N ARG A 551 24.45 4.98 -6.59
CA ARG A 551 23.73 6.09 -5.99
C ARG A 551 22.35 6.26 -6.59
N PHE A 552 21.39 6.55 -5.72
CA PHE A 552 20.01 6.84 -6.08
C PHE A 552 19.57 8.09 -5.33
N GLY A 553 18.87 8.97 -6.01
CA GLY A 553 18.09 10.03 -5.36
C GLY A 553 16.72 9.50 -4.96
N PHE A 554 16.17 9.97 -3.85
CA PHE A 554 14.87 9.53 -3.35
C PHE A 554 13.93 10.72 -3.17
N PHE A 555 12.64 10.52 -3.40
CA PHE A 555 11.62 11.52 -3.11
C PHE A 555 10.29 10.89 -2.71
N LEU A 556 9.49 11.63 -1.92
CA LEU A 556 8.17 11.22 -1.48
C LEU A 556 7.11 11.54 -2.54
N THR A 557 6.23 10.59 -2.82
CA THR A 557 5.04 10.84 -3.65
C THR A 557 3.91 11.43 -2.80
N PRO A 558 2.87 12.06 -3.39
CA PRO A 558 1.68 12.48 -2.67
C PRO A 558 1.02 11.37 -1.84
N SER A 559 1.18 10.11 -2.26
CA SER A 559 0.70 8.94 -1.51
C SER A 559 1.41 8.76 -0.17
N ALA A 560 2.69 9.11 -0.07
CA ALA A 560 3.42 9.09 1.19
C ALA A 560 2.85 10.12 2.18
N TYR A 561 2.61 11.34 1.70
CA TYR A 561 2.01 12.38 2.52
C TYR A 561 0.57 12.05 2.94
N ALA A 562 -0.21 11.38 2.07
CA ALA A 562 -1.52 10.88 2.49
C ALA A 562 -1.42 9.89 3.66
N LEU A 563 -0.45 8.96 3.63
CA LEU A 563 -0.21 8.03 4.73
C LEU A 563 0.29 8.74 6.00
N GLN A 564 1.16 9.74 5.87
CA GLN A 564 1.57 10.60 6.98
C GLN A 564 0.36 11.28 7.65
N MET A 565 -0.49 11.93 6.84
CA MET A 565 -1.70 12.58 7.34
C MET A 565 -2.68 11.61 7.98
N LEU A 566 -2.84 10.42 7.44
CA LEU A 566 -3.69 9.37 8.01
C LEU A 566 -3.13 8.89 9.35
N GLY A 567 -1.82 8.63 9.45
CA GLY A 567 -1.15 8.23 10.69
C GLY A 567 -1.24 9.31 11.76
N ASN A 568 -0.99 10.57 11.40
CA ASN A 568 -1.11 11.70 12.31
C ASN A 568 -2.57 12.06 12.65
N GLY A 569 -3.50 11.72 11.77
CA GLY A 569 -4.92 12.06 11.88
C GLY A 569 -5.78 11.03 12.61
N ILE A 570 -5.25 9.87 12.98
CA ILE A 570 -5.98 8.82 13.70
C ILE A 570 -5.55 8.75 15.16
N GLY A 571 -6.47 8.40 16.06
CA GLY A 571 -6.20 8.05 17.45
C GLY A 571 -6.67 6.64 17.73
N ASP A 572 -6.23 6.06 18.87
CA ASP A 572 -6.43 4.65 19.22
C ASP A 572 -7.90 4.23 19.39
N SER A 573 -8.76 5.16 19.72
CA SER A 573 -10.19 4.92 19.87
C SER A 573 -10.96 5.49 18.68
N VAL A 574 -11.32 4.65 17.70
CA VAL A 574 -12.20 5.04 16.59
C VAL A 574 -13.63 5.13 17.10
N LEU A 575 -14.27 6.28 16.90
CA LEU A 575 -15.60 6.58 17.40
C LEU A 575 -16.68 6.26 16.36
N THR A 576 -17.84 5.83 16.84
CA THR A 576 -19.01 5.74 15.98
C THR A 576 -19.33 7.13 15.43
N SER A 577 -19.24 7.29 14.12
CA SER A 577 -19.43 8.57 13.45
C SER A 577 -20.29 8.45 12.20
N THR A 578 -21.10 9.49 11.92
CA THR A 578 -22.01 9.52 10.77
C THR A 578 -22.01 10.89 10.10
N LEU A 579 -22.14 10.88 8.77
CA LEU A 579 -22.41 12.07 7.98
C LEU A 579 -23.91 12.18 7.73
N GLY A 580 -24.51 13.36 7.96
CA GLY A 580 -25.92 13.65 7.72
C GLY A 580 -26.36 13.49 6.27
N SER A 581 -25.41 13.56 5.34
CA SER A 581 -25.60 13.17 3.94
C SER A 581 -24.28 12.68 3.34
N THR A 582 -24.39 11.80 2.33
CA THR A 582 -23.24 11.24 1.58
C THR A 582 -23.32 11.68 0.11
N PRO A 583 -22.79 12.87 -0.24
CA PRO A 583 -22.79 13.32 -1.63
C PRO A 583 -21.98 12.36 -2.51
N THR A 584 -22.29 12.33 -3.80
CA THR A 584 -21.67 11.43 -4.77
C THR A 584 -21.11 12.20 -5.96
N LEU A 585 -20.05 11.63 -6.56
CA LEU A 585 -19.58 12.03 -7.88
C LEU A 585 -20.60 11.68 -8.97
N GLY A 586 -20.42 12.22 -10.17
CA GLY A 586 -21.32 11.96 -11.31
C GLY A 586 -21.47 10.48 -11.68
N ASN A 587 -20.51 9.63 -11.34
CA ASN A 587 -20.54 8.18 -11.54
C ASN A 587 -21.14 7.40 -10.35
N GLY A 588 -21.64 8.12 -9.34
CA GLY A 588 -22.27 7.54 -8.16
C GLY A 588 -21.28 7.02 -7.10
N ALA A 589 -19.99 7.34 -7.19
CA ALA A 589 -19.05 7.08 -6.10
C ALA A 589 -19.25 8.09 -4.99
N THR A 590 -19.15 7.69 -3.72
CA THR A 590 -19.20 8.59 -2.56
C THR A 590 -18.09 9.63 -2.66
N SER A 591 -18.44 10.92 -2.61
CA SER A 591 -17.49 12.02 -2.76
C SER A 591 -17.01 12.62 -1.44
N LEU A 592 -17.64 12.30 -0.32
CA LEU A 592 -17.25 12.78 1.01
C LEU A 592 -17.21 11.62 1.99
N SER A 593 -16.11 11.48 2.68
CA SER A 593 -15.91 10.51 3.77
C SER A 593 -15.26 11.20 4.95
N ALA A 594 -15.59 10.80 6.16
CA ALA A 594 -14.95 11.30 7.38
C ALA A 594 -14.84 10.19 8.42
N LEU A 595 -13.80 10.21 9.24
CA LEU A 595 -13.58 9.33 10.37
C LEU A 595 -13.24 10.18 11.59
N VAL A 596 -13.84 9.86 12.72
CA VAL A 596 -13.55 10.51 13.99
C VAL A 596 -12.94 9.49 14.94
N SER A 597 -11.88 9.89 15.61
CA SER A 597 -11.22 9.07 16.64
C SER A 597 -10.77 9.93 17.81
N LYS A 598 -10.26 9.31 18.85
CA LYS A 598 -9.73 9.95 20.05
C LYS A 598 -8.40 9.30 20.41
N ASP A 599 -7.40 10.11 20.74
CA ASP A 599 -6.13 9.61 21.28
C ASP A 599 -6.12 9.58 22.82
N ASP A 600 -5.06 9.03 23.40
CA ASP A 600 -4.90 8.87 24.85
C ASP A 600 -4.77 10.21 25.59
N ASP A 601 -4.32 11.27 24.90
CA ASP A 601 -4.28 12.62 25.45
C ASP A 601 -5.66 13.30 25.48
N GLY A 602 -6.68 12.64 24.92
CA GLY A 602 -8.05 13.14 24.85
C GLY A 602 -8.32 14.10 23.69
N ASN A 603 -7.38 14.23 22.75
CA ASN A 603 -7.64 14.98 21.52
C ASN A 603 -8.65 14.22 20.65
N LEU A 604 -9.59 14.96 20.08
CA LEU A 604 -10.42 14.42 19.00
C LEU A 604 -9.66 14.57 17.70
N ARG A 605 -9.55 13.47 16.97
CA ARG A 605 -8.91 13.42 15.66
C ARG A 605 -9.95 13.19 14.58
N VAL A 606 -9.92 13.99 13.54
CA VAL A 606 -10.90 13.92 12.44
C VAL A 606 -10.14 13.86 11.13
N ILE A 607 -10.45 12.86 10.31
CA ILE A 607 -9.95 12.73 8.95
C ILE A 607 -11.12 12.95 8.01
N ILE A 608 -10.99 13.86 7.04
CA ILE A 608 -12.03 14.20 6.07
C ILE A 608 -11.43 14.07 4.67
N VAL A 609 -12.09 13.31 3.81
CA VAL A 609 -11.72 13.14 2.39
C VAL A 609 -12.83 13.69 1.53
N ASN A 610 -12.58 14.80 0.85
CA ASN A 610 -13.47 15.37 -0.15
C ASN A 610 -12.96 15.03 -1.56
N LEU A 611 -13.67 14.20 -2.27
CA LEU A 611 -13.30 13.74 -3.61
C LEU A 611 -13.97 14.53 -4.73
N ASP A 612 -14.83 15.50 -4.42
CA ASP A 612 -15.46 16.33 -5.43
C ASP A 612 -14.39 17.24 -6.08
N ARG A 613 -14.27 17.18 -7.40
CA ARG A 613 -13.23 17.92 -8.12
C ARG A 613 -13.48 19.43 -8.21
N ALA A 614 -14.69 19.86 -7.95
CA ALA A 614 -15.12 21.23 -8.17
C ALA A 614 -15.69 21.90 -6.91
N LEU A 615 -16.14 21.11 -5.92
CA LEU A 615 -16.91 21.63 -4.80
C LEU A 615 -16.20 21.36 -3.48
N GLY A 616 -15.87 22.43 -2.77
CA GLY A 616 -15.61 22.40 -1.35
C GLY A 616 -16.86 21.99 -0.57
N ARG A 617 -16.68 21.51 0.65
CA ARG A 617 -17.78 21.10 1.52
C ARG A 617 -17.64 21.73 2.90
N THR A 618 -18.74 22.23 3.44
CA THR A 618 -18.79 22.69 4.82
C THR A 618 -19.35 21.58 5.69
N LEU A 619 -18.62 21.18 6.72
CA LEU A 619 -19.04 20.22 7.71
C LEU A 619 -19.34 20.94 9.03
N LYS A 620 -20.51 20.62 9.62
CA LYS A 620 -20.84 21.04 10.98
C LYS A 620 -20.44 19.90 11.92
N LEU A 621 -19.53 20.19 12.85
CA LEU A 621 -19.04 19.22 13.83
C LEU A 621 -19.99 19.16 15.03
N ASN A 622 -20.66 18.00 15.20
CA ASN A 622 -21.55 17.74 16.32
C ASN A 622 -21.07 16.50 17.09
N PHE A 623 -20.23 16.71 18.08
CA PHE A 623 -19.61 15.61 18.82
C PHE A 623 -20.19 15.41 20.22
N GLY A 624 -21.43 15.85 20.46
CA GLY A 624 -22.11 15.69 21.74
C GLY A 624 -21.48 16.46 22.90
N GLN A 625 -20.52 17.33 22.61
CA GLN A 625 -19.83 18.19 23.59
C GLN A 625 -19.58 19.57 23.00
N ASP A 626 -19.41 20.55 23.88
CA ASP A 626 -19.08 21.92 23.49
C ASP A 626 -17.63 22.00 22.96
N LEU A 627 -17.47 22.43 21.72
CA LEU A 627 -16.17 22.64 21.07
C LEU A 627 -15.73 24.11 21.09
N SER A 628 -16.54 25.05 21.59
CA SER A 628 -16.17 26.45 21.63
C SER A 628 -14.90 26.70 22.47
N GLY A 629 -14.02 27.55 22.00
CA GLY A 629 -12.73 27.84 22.61
C GLY A 629 -11.69 26.71 22.52
N ARG A 630 -11.97 25.61 21.79
CA ARG A 630 -10.96 24.58 21.51
C ARG A 630 -10.17 24.95 20.26
N VAL A 631 -8.88 24.67 20.31
CA VAL A 631 -7.98 24.83 19.16
C VAL A 631 -7.90 23.50 18.40
N ALA A 632 -8.03 23.58 17.09
CA ALA A 632 -7.81 22.47 16.19
C ALA A 632 -6.58 22.78 15.31
N ASP A 633 -5.56 21.92 15.38
CA ASP A 633 -4.49 21.88 14.39
C ASP A 633 -5.05 21.23 13.13
N VAL A 634 -4.85 21.84 11.98
CA VAL A 634 -5.42 21.42 10.70
C VAL A 634 -4.31 21.20 9.71
N GLN A 635 -4.32 20.03 9.03
CA GLN A 635 -3.49 19.77 7.87
C GLN A 635 -4.38 19.60 6.66
N THR A 636 -4.02 20.18 5.53
CA THR A 636 -4.77 20.03 4.28
C THR A 636 -3.82 19.74 3.12
N MET A 637 -4.19 18.79 2.27
CA MET A 637 -3.52 18.48 1.01
C MET A 637 -4.58 18.50 -0.10
N ASP A 638 -4.53 19.50 -0.98
CA ASP A 638 -5.56 19.82 -1.99
C ASP A 638 -5.00 20.22 -3.36
N ALA A 639 -3.76 19.82 -3.65
CA ALA A 639 -3.15 20.08 -4.95
C ALA A 639 -4.01 19.56 -6.12
N ALA A 640 -3.75 20.05 -7.32
CA ALA A 640 -4.45 19.59 -8.52
C ALA A 640 -4.38 18.03 -8.65
N ILE A 641 -5.46 17.40 -9.10
CA ILE A 641 -5.59 15.93 -9.15
C ILE A 641 -4.47 15.22 -9.91
N ASN A 642 -3.81 15.89 -10.85
CA ASN A 642 -2.69 15.39 -11.63
C ASN A 642 -1.32 15.89 -11.14
N ALA A 643 -1.26 16.67 -10.06
CA ALA A 643 0.00 17.13 -9.49
C ALA A 643 0.76 15.96 -8.87
N GLU A 644 2.05 15.89 -9.14
CA GLU A 644 2.98 14.88 -8.62
C GLU A 644 4.27 15.55 -8.15
N ASN A 645 4.97 14.88 -7.24
CA ASN A 645 6.33 15.26 -6.86
C ASN A 645 7.34 14.60 -7.77
N THR A 646 8.48 15.25 -7.98
CA THR A 646 9.65 14.73 -8.69
C THR A 646 10.91 14.95 -7.85
N LEU A 647 12.03 14.41 -8.26
CA LEU A 647 13.30 14.63 -7.55
C LEU A 647 13.69 16.12 -7.52
N GLU A 648 13.39 16.86 -8.59
CA GLU A 648 13.71 18.29 -8.74
C GLU A 648 12.68 19.21 -8.05
N ASN A 649 11.45 18.71 -7.83
CA ASN A 649 10.36 19.45 -7.19
C ASN A 649 9.62 18.54 -6.20
N GLN A 650 10.25 18.34 -5.03
CA GLN A 650 9.78 17.39 -4.03
C GLN A 650 8.60 17.91 -3.21
N ASP A 651 8.41 19.22 -3.19
CA ASP A 651 7.41 19.91 -2.36
C ASP A 651 6.19 20.40 -3.17
N ASN A 652 6.05 19.97 -4.42
CA ASN A 652 4.92 20.36 -5.27
C ASN A 652 3.55 19.93 -4.72
N VAL A 653 3.52 18.80 -4.00
CA VAL A 653 2.32 18.30 -3.31
C VAL A 653 2.73 17.88 -1.91
N THR A 654 2.41 18.73 -0.94
CA THR A 654 2.69 18.48 0.49
C THR A 654 1.49 18.92 1.33
N PRO A 655 1.33 18.42 2.56
CA PRO A 655 0.36 18.96 3.50
C PRO A 655 0.69 20.39 3.89
N VAL A 656 -0.33 21.22 4.02
CA VAL A 656 -0.24 22.58 4.54
C VAL A 656 -0.84 22.61 5.94
N ASP A 657 -0.06 23.10 6.90
CA ASP A 657 -0.47 23.23 8.30
C ASP A 657 -1.14 24.56 8.55
N SER A 658 -2.18 24.54 9.38
CA SER A 658 -2.87 25.71 9.88
C SER A 658 -3.51 25.40 11.24
N SER A 659 -4.08 26.39 11.90
CA SER A 659 -4.86 26.16 13.11
C SER A 659 -6.14 27.00 13.10
N VAL A 660 -7.14 26.56 13.84
CA VAL A 660 -8.40 27.28 14.02
C VAL A 660 -8.87 27.16 15.46
N THR A 661 -9.29 28.28 16.04
CA THR A 661 -10.03 28.28 17.31
C THR A 661 -11.51 28.29 17.01
N PHE A 662 -12.25 27.37 17.58
CA PHE A 662 -13.69 27.28 17.37
C PHE A 662 -14.44 28.31 18.22
N ASP A 663 -15.31 29.07 17.60
CA ASP A 663 -16.15 30.09 18.23
C ASP A 663 -17.52 29.60 18.68
N ALA A 664 -17.87 28.35 18.33
CA ALA A 664 -19.18 27.76 18.56
C ALA A 664 -19.09 26.36 19.17
N ALA A 665 -20.11 25.98 19.95
CA ALA A 665 -20.24 24.63 20.51
C ALA A 665 -20.30 23.53 19.42
N THR A 666 -20.86 23.86 18.26
CA THR A 666 -20.92 22.98 17.08
C THR A 666 -20.38 23.74 15.87
N PRO A 667 -19.04 23.86 15.75
CA PRO A 667 -18.41 24.70 14.74
C PRO A 667 -18.56 24.10 13.34
N THR A 668 -18.29 24.92 12.33
CA THR A 668 -18.20 24.47 10.94
C THR A 668 -16.75 24.51 10.47
N VAL A 669 -16.39 23.51 9.66
CA VAL A 669 -15.10 23.41 8.98
C VAL A 669 -15.37 23.28 7.49
N THR A 670 -14.67 24.06 6.67
CA THR A 670 -14.77 23.95 5.21
C THR A 670 -13.55 23.24 4.67
N VAL A 671 -13.79 22.20 3.88
CA VAL A 671 -12.76 21.44 3.15
C VAL A 671 -12.80 21.79 1.68
N THR A 672 -11.64 21.96 1.09
CA THR A 672 -11.47 22.30 -0.33
C THR A 672 -11.89 21.17 -1.26
N PRO A 673 -12.10 21.41 -2.56
CA PRO A 673 -12.27 20.35 -3.54
C PRO A 673 -11.07 19.39 -3.56
N HIS A 674 -11.28 18.12 -3.93
CA HIS A 674 -10.24 17.08 -4.10
C HIS A 674 -9.15 17.11 -3.00
N SER A 675 -9.58 17.13 -1.73
CA SER A 675 -8.69 17.30 -0.58
C SER A 675 -8.73 16.16 0.41
N LEU A 676 -7.61 15.97 1.10
CA LEU A 676 -7.49 15.28 2.37
C LEU A 676 -7.24 16.33 3.45
N THR A 677 -8.08 16.35 4.49
CA THR A 677 -7.96 17.28 5.62
C THR A 677 -7.99 16.48 6.92
N THR A 678 -7.07 16.79 7.83
CA THR A 678 -7.06 16.23 9.19
C THR A 678 -7.17 17.34 10.20
N LEU A 679 -7.86 17.07 11.33
CA LEU A 679 -7.94 17.97 12.47
C LEU A 679 -7.52 17.23 13.74
N LYS A 680 -6.68 17.86 14.54
CA LYS A 680 -6.39 17.48 15.93
C LYS A 680 -7.02 18.53 16.85
N ILE A 681 -8.21 18.23 17.37
CA ILE A 681 -8.95 19.12 18.25
C ILE A 681 -8.51 18.86 19.69
N ARG A 682 -7.79 19.80 20.26
CA ARG A 682 -7.21 19.66 21.59
C ARG A 682 -8.31 19.68 22.68
N PRO A 683 -8.13 19.00 23.83
CA PRO A 683 -8.98 19.19 24.98
C PRO A 683 -8.99 20.67 25.42
N ARG A 684 -10.10 21.11 25.99
CA ARG A 684 -10.14 22.44 26.58
C ARG A 684 -9.10 22.53 27.71
N ALA A 685 -8.20 23.52 27.65
CA ALA A 685 -7.24 23.74 28.71
C ALA A 685 -7.98 24.06 30.02
N ALA A 686 -7.58 23.42 31.11
CA ALA A 686 -8.16 23.70 32.40
C ALA A 686 -7.68 25.11 32.86
N GLY A 687 -8.49 26.13 32.60
CA GLY A 687 -8.32 27.45 33.23
C GLY A 687 -8.12 28.66 32.33
N THR A 688 -7.85 28.54 31.04
CA THR A 688 -7.78 29.69 30.13
C THR A 688 -8.30 29.32 28.75
N ILE A 689 -9.18 30.12 28.24
CA ILE A 689 -9.59 30.08 26.81
C ILE A 689 -8.52 30.88 26.08
N ASN A 690 -7.62 30.22 25.33
CA ASN A 690 -6.75 30.92 24.40
C ASN A 690 -7.47 31.05 23.07
N ALA A 691 -7.75 32.24 22.60
CA ALA A 691 -8.25 32.48 21.26
C ALA A 691 -7.06 32.56 20.29
N ALA A 692 -7.20 32.07 19.07
CA ALA A 692 -6.16 32.32 18.07
C ALA A 692 -6.25 33.75 17.55
N PRO A 693 -5.12 34.37 17.17
CA PRO A 693 -5.10 35.72 16.64
C PRO A 693 -6.02 35.88 15.42
N VAL A 694 -6.68 37.02 15.32
CA VAL A 694 -7.50 37.37 14.15
C VAL A 694 -6.71 38.31 13.27
N ILE A 695 -6.44 37.90 12.03
CA ILE A 695 -5.76 38.74 11.04
C ILE A 695 -6.81 39.43 10.14
N THR A 696 -6.77 40.73 10.08
CA THR A 696 -7.58 41.52 9.16
C THR A 696 -6.71 41.98 7.99
N ALA A 697 -7.01 41.49 6.81
CA ALA A 697 -6.38 41.86 5.55
C ALA A 697 -7.44 41.80 4.44
N SER A 698 -7.34 42.70 3.47
CA SER A 698 -8.25 42.77 2.32
C SER A 698 -7.45 42.69 1.02
N ASP A 699 -8.11 42.20 -0.02
CA ASP A 699 -7.57 42.18 -1.39
C ASP A 699 -7.22 43.61 -1.83
N ARG A 700 -6.18 43.76 -2.62
CA ARG A 700 -5.61 45.02 -3.05
C ARG A 700 -5.46 45.05 -4.57
N THR A 701 -5.44 46.28 -5.08
CA THR A 701 -5.08 46.55 -6.47
C THR A 701 -4.01 47.65 -6.49
N ILE A 702 -2.92 47.39 -7.17
CA ILE A 702 -1.83 48.34 -7.43
C ILE A 702 -1.59 48.48 -8.94
N THR A 703 -0.87 49.51 -9.36
CA THR A 703 -0.48 49.69 -10.76
C THR A 703 0.99 49.33 -10.94
N VAL A 704 1.37 48.84 -12.09
CA VAL A 704 2.78 48.52 -12.40
C VAL A 704 3.70 49.70 -12.04
N GLY A 705 4.70 49.38 -11.21
CA GLY A 705 5.69 50.32 -10.68
C GLY A 705 5.31 51.02 -9.37
N ASP A 706 4.15 50.73 -8.80
CA ASP A 706 3.79 51.20 -7.45
C ASP A 706 4.61 50.47 -6.40
N ALA A 707 5.00 51.16 -5.33
CA ALA A 707 5.64 50.51 -4.19
C ALA A 707 4.63 49.61 -3.48
N PHE A 708 5.02 48.38 -3.16
CA PHE A 708 4.19 47.45 -2.45
C PHE A 708 4.82 47.08 -1.09
N ASP A 709 4.02 47.15 -0.04
CA ASP A 709 4.34 46.62 1.29
C ASP A 709 3.28 45.57 1.67
N PRO A 710 3.66 44.29 1.86
CA PRO A 710 2.72 43.23 2.20
C PRO A 710 1.99 43.47 3.53
N LEU A 711 2.55 44.26 4.44
CA LEU A 711 1.96 44.54 5.76
C LEU A 711 1.11 45.84 5.82
N ASP A 712 1.14 46.68 4.78
CA ASP A 712 0.33 47.90 4.78
C ASP A 712 -1.15 47.55 4.92
N GLY A 713 -1.86 48.20 5.85
CA GLY A 713 -3.29 47.96 6.12
C GLY A 713 -3.64 46.59 6.67
N VAL A 714 -2.66 45.77 7.03
CA VAL A 714 -2.89 44.47 7.73
C VAL A 714 -2.78 44.70 9.24
N THR A 715 -3.73 44.15 9.99
CA THR A 715 -3.72 44.18 11.46
C THR A 715 -3.95 42.76 12.01
N ALA A 716 -3.38 42.50 13.17
CA ALA A 716 -3.66 41.32 13.92
C ALA A 716 -4.07 41.67 15.37
N HIS A 717 -5.09 41.01 15.85
CA HIS A 717 -5.61 41.18 17.22
C HIS A 717 -5.92 39.82 17.84
N ASP A 718 -5.52 39.62 19.04
CA ASP A 718 -5.83 38.47 19.85
C ASP A 718 -6.66 38.86 21.07
N ALA A 719 -7.55 37.99 21.51
CA ALA A 719 -8.45 38.32 22.63
C ALA A 719 -7.71 38.39 23.96
N GLU A 720 -6.65 37.65 24.14
CA GLU A 720 -5.83 37.57 25.35
C GLU A 720 -4.59 38.47 25.28
N ASP A 721 -3.95 38.55 24.13
CA ASP A 721 -2.70 39.30 23.90
C ASP A 721 -2.94 40.75 23.40
N GLY A 722 -4.16 41.05 22.95
CA GLY A 722 -4.52 42.35 22.41
C GLY A 722 -4.00 42.61 20.98
N ASP A 723 -3.67 43.87 20.66
CA ASP A 723 -3.14 44.20 19.34
C ASP A 723 -1.72 43.67 19.17
N MET A 724 -1.53 42.87 18.13
CA MET A 724 -0.28 42.17 17.84
C MET A 724 0.51 42.92 16.76
N PRO A 725 1.70 43.42 17.06
CA PRO A 725 2.51 44.15 16.06
C PRO A 725 3.02 43.17 15.00
N LEU A 726 2.80 43.51 13.74
CA LEU A 726 3.28 42.74 12.59
C LEU A 726 4.66 43.21 12.13
N ALA A 727 5.49 42.30 11.71
CA ALA A 727 6.83 42.48 11.18
C ALA A 727 7.04 41.62 9.93
N ALA A 728 8.12 41.83 9.19
CA ALA A 728 8.42 41.08 7.99
C ALA A 728 8.45 39.53 8.21
N ALA A 729 8.78 39.10 9.43
CA ALA A 729 8.75 37.66 9.77
C ALA A 729 7.33 37.06 9.78
N ASN A 730 6.29 37.86 9.80
CA ASN A 730 4.91 37.42 9.72
C ASN A 730 4.45 37.15 8.28
N VAL A 731 5.19 37.64 7.29
CA VAL A 731 4.93 37.36 5.86
C VAL A 731 5.52 35.97 5.56
N THR A 732 4.69 34.97 5.47
CA THR A 732 5.13 33.56 5.26
C THR A 732 5.10 33.16 3.79
N ALA A 733 4.37 33.88 2.96
CA ALA A 733 4.46 33.80 1.51
C ALA A 733 4.11 35.15 0.89
N ASP A 734 4.90 35.59 -0.11
CA ASP A 734 4.69 36.79 -0.90
C ASP A 734 5.24 36.53 -2.30
N ASP A 735 4.37 36.43 -3.30
CA ASP A 735 4.73 36.23 -4.69
C ASP A 735 4.52 37.50 -5.56
N VAL A 736 4.26 38.66 -4.92
CA VAL A 736 3.92 39.91 -5.60
C VAL A 736 5.13 40.44 -6.38
N ASP A 737 4.98 40.51 -7.70
CA ASP A 737 5.87 41.27 -8.57
C ASP A 737 5.19 42.59 -8.99
N PRO A 738 5.56 43.71 -8.39
CA PRO A 738 4.90 44.99 -8.65
C PRO A 738 5.20 45.54 -10.04
N ASP A 739 6.17 44.98 -10.77
CA ASP A 739 6.54 45.38 -12.12
C ASP A 739 5.87 44.58 -13.24
N THR A 740 5.17 43.49 -12.89
CA THR A 740 4.50 42.63 -13.87
C THR A 740 2.99 42.60 -13.63
N PRO A 741 2.13 42.92 -14.64
CA PRO A 741 0.67 42.77 -14.47
C PRO A 741 0.28 41.31 -14.20
N GLY A 742 -0.49 41.06 -13.14
CA GLY A 742 -0.90 39.72 -12.75
C GLY A 742 -1.78 39.71 -11.51
N THR A 743 -2.12 38.53 -11.07
CA THR A 743 -2.79 38.31 -9.78
C THR A 743 -1.86 37.51 -8.90
N TYR A 744 -1.56 38.04 -7.75
CA TYR A 744 -0.56 37.53 -6.80
C TYR A 744 -1.20 37.31 -5.42
N HIS A 745 -0.49 36.64 -4.54
CA HIS A 745 -1.00 36.31 -3.21
C HIS A 745 0.03 36.63 -2.14
N VAL A 746 -0.44 37.14 -1.03
CA VAL A 746 0.35 37.35 0.19
C VAL A 746 -0.28 36.55 1.31
N THR A 747 0.53 35.80 2.05
CA THR A 747 0.10 35.09 3.25
C THR A 747 0.79 35.66 4.48
N ILE A 748 0.00 36.11 5.44
CA ILE A 748 0.45 36.54 6.76
C ILE A 748 0.14 35.47 7.78
N THR A 749 1.11 35.16 8.62
CA THR A 749 0.97 34.20 9.72
C THR A 749 1.33 34.85 11.05
N VAL A 750 0.49 34.72 12.06
CA VAL A 750 0.68 35.27 13.41
C VAL A 750 0.47 34.19 14.44
N THR A 751 1.36 34.14 15.42
CA THR A 751 1.28 33.19 16.55
C THR A 751 1.19 34.03 17.83
N ASP A 752 0.22 33.69 18.71
CA ASP A 752 0.06 34.37 20.02
C ASP A 752 1.11 33.90 21.04
N SER A 753 1.07 34.50 22.24
CA SER A 753 2.00 34.19 23.32
C SER A 753 1.83 32.79 23.89
N GLN A 754 0.70 32.11 23.62
CA GLN A 754 0.34 30.79 24.08
C GLN A 754 0.49 29.73 22.99
N GLY A 755 0.92 30.13 21.75
CA GLY A 755 1.29 29.25 20.65
C GLY A 755 0.17 28.92 19.64
N ALA A 756 -1.01 29.58 19.73
CA ALA A 756 -2.00 29.45 18.67
C ALA A 756 -1.63 30.33 17.47
N THR A 757 -1.83 29.81 16.28
CA THR A 757 -1.36 30.44 15.04
C THR A 757 -2.51 30.59 14.06
N THR A 758 -2.59 31.76 13.43
CA THR A 758 -3.53 32.04 12.32
C THR A 758 -2.77 32.49 11.08
N SER A 759 -3.20 32.01 9.93
CA SER A 759 -2.71 32.45 8.63
C SER A 759 -3.85 33.03 7.80
N LYS A 760 -3.56 34.15 7.13
CA LYS A 760 -4.50 34.82 6.21
C LYS A 760 -3.84 35.10 4.89
N THR A 761 -4.41 34.60 3.81
CA THR A 761 -4.00 34.90 2.44
C THR A 761 -4.96 35.94 1.86
N PHE A 762 -4.42 36.93 1.17
CA PHE A 762 -5.17 37.94 0.40
C PHE A 762 -4.56 38.13 -0.99
N THR A 763 -5.37 38.59 -1.89
CA THR A 763 -5.00 38.74 -3.31
C THR A 763 -4.49 40.15 -3.60
N VAL A 764 -3.45 40.27 -4.41
CA VAL A 764 -2.93 41.54 -4.94
C VAL A 764 -3.01 41.47 -6.48
N VAL A 765 -3.78 42.40 -7.04
CA VAL A 765 -3.89 42.55 -8.51
C VAL A 765 -2.99 43.70 -8.95
N VAL A 766 -1.99 43.41 -9.75
CA VAL A 766 -1.12 44.41 -10.40
C VAL A 766 -1.70 44.71 -11.76
N GLN A 767 -2.21 45.94 -11.94
CA GLN A 767 -2.81 46.43 -13.20
C GLN A 767 -1.76 47.09 -14.08
N ALA A 768 -1.88 46.85 -15.39
CA ALA A 768 -1.02 47.55 -16.35
C ALA A 768 -1.23 49.06 -16.26
N LYS A 769 -0.14 49.82 -16.37
CA LYS A 769 -0.21 51.30 -16.41
C LYS A 769 -0.90 51.74 -17.71
N GLU A 770 -2.03 52.43 -17.61
CA GLU A 770 -2.70 52.96 -18.79
C GLU A 770 -1.79 53.97 -19.49
N GLY A 771 -1.34 53.65 -20.70
CA GLY A 771 -0.63 54.55 -21.59
C GLY A 771 -1.62 55.46 -22.28
N GLY A 772 -1.36 56.78 -22.18
CA GLY A 772 -2.26 57.85 -22.53
C GLY A 772 -2.67 57.95 -23.98
N GLU A 773 -3.81 58.59 -24.12
CA GLU A 773 -4.37 59.49 -25.19
C GLU A 773 -4.55 58.92 -26.61
N THR A 774 -5.79 58.94 -27.08
CA THR A 774 -6.35 59.95 -27.98
C THR A 774 -7.83 59.70 -28.32
N PRO A 775 -8.60 60.63 -28.92
CA PRO A 775 -9.69 61.30 -28.25
C PRO A 775 -11.09 60.98 -28.81
N GLU A 776 -12.04 61.47 -28.06
CA GLU A 776 -13.50 61.57 -28.23
C GLU A 776 -14.02 61.84 -29.65
N PRO A 777 -15.30 61.57 -30.00
CA PRO A 777 -16.28 62.66 -29.86
C PRO A 777 -17.61 62.22 -29.20
N GLU A 778 -18.10 63.16 -28.45
CA GLU A 778 -19.46 63.33 -27.89
C GLU A 778 -20.55 63.47 -28.97
N PRO A 779 -21.88 63.85 -28.68
CA PRO A 779 -22.64 63.62 -27.45
C PRO A 779 -24.16 63.24 -27.66
N ASP A 780 -24.84 62.90 -26.54
CA ASP A 780 -26.17 63.40 -26.08
C ASP A 780 -27.48 62.80 -26.63
N PRO A 781 -28.63 62.86 -25.95
CA PRO A 781 -28.89 63.07 -24.53
C PRO A 781 -29.99 62.20 -23.88
N SER A 782 -30.02 62.26 -22.57
CA SER A 782 -31.04 61.82 -21.59
C SER A 782 -32.50 62.27 -21.90
N PRO A 783 -33.55 61.65 -21.29
CA PRO A 783 -33.89 61.91 -19.89
C PRO A 783 -34.54 60.72 -19.12
N GLY A 784 -34.44 60.73 -17.78
CA GLY A 784 -35.22 59.95 -16.85
C GLY A 784 -36.66 60.44 -16.63
N PRO A 785 -37.42 60.10 -15.66
CA PRO A 785 -37.13 59.69 -14.28
C PRO A 785 -37.95 58.50 -13.69
N GLU A 786 -37.65 58.14 -12.48
CA GLU A 786 -38.30 57.37 -11.43
C GLU A 786 -39.83 57.54 -11.30
N PRO A 787 -40.62 56.67 -10.63
CA PRO A 787 -40.49 56.33 -9.20
C PRO A 787 -40.93 54.93 -8.73
N THR A 788 -40.52 54.57 -7.56
CA THR A 788 -41.03 53.58 -6.62
C THR A 788 -42.44 53.80 -6.15
N PRO A 789 -43.22 52.85 -5.69
CA PRO A 789 -43.20 52.42 -4.30
C PRO A 789 -43.60 50.95 -4.01
N GLU A 790 -43.22 50.47 -2.82
CA GLU A 790 -43.74 49.41 -1.98
C GLU A 790 -45.24 49.63 -1.61
N PRO A 791 -46.03 48.71 -1.04
CA PRO A 791 -45.73 47.66 -0.03
C PRO A 791 -46.54 46.35 -0.09
N ALA A 792 -46.24 45.44 0.83
CA ALA A 792 -46.93 44.21 1.21
C ALA A 792 -48.37 44.44 1.74
N PRO A 793 -49.24 43.39 1.95
CA PRO A 793 -49.10 42.35 2.96
C PRO A 793 -49.73 40.98 2.65
N SER A 794 -49.40 40.01 3.53
CA SER A 794 -50.05 38.71 3.76
C SER A 794 -51.51 38.86 4.27
N PRO A 795 -52.38 37.83 4.20
CA PRO A 795 -52.35 36.75 5.19
C PRO A 795 -52.81 35.35 4.70
N ALA A 796 -52.53 34.37 5.56
CA ALA A 796 -53.14 33.05 5.61
C ALA A 796 -54.59 33.18 6.18
N PRO A 797 -55.41 32.14 6.41
CA PRO A 797 -55.13 30.71 6.64
C PRO A 797 -56.19 29.71 6.13
N ASP A 798 -56.09 28.47 6.55
CA ASP A 798 -57.02 27.40 6.97
C ASP A 798 -57.49 26.38 5.92
N GLU A 799 -57.18 25.24 6.31
CA GLU A 799 -57.88 24.03 6.87
C GLU A 799 -58.51 23.04 5.89
N GLU A 800 -58.11 21.88 6.15
CA GLU A 800 -58.80 20.64 6.61
C GLU A 800 -59.20 19.56 5.59
N THR A 801 -58.83 18.38 6.00
CA THR A 801 -59.54 17.05 5.97
C THR A 801 -59.72 16.38 4.61
N ASP A 802 -59.67 15.15 4.43
CA ASP A 802 -59.75 13.91 5.21
C ASP A 802 -59.73 12.70 4.29
N GLN A 803 -59.17 11.63 4.79
CA GLN A 803 -59.55 10.21 4.64
C GLN A 803 -59.62 9.48 3.28
N ALA A 804 -58.93 8.51 3.27
CA ALA A 804 -59.21 7.06 3.46
C ALA A 804 -59.29 6.16 2.25
N ALA A 805 -58.51 5.18 2.32
CA ALA A 805 -58.85 3.72 2.39
C ALA A 805 -59.06 2.89 1.14
N HIS A 806 -58.41 1.75 1.22
CA HIS A 806 -58.78 0.42 0.67
C HIS A 806 -58.61 0.17 -0.82
N GLN A 807 -58.14 -0.92 -1.32
CA GLN A 807 -58.05 -2.33 -0.91
C GLN A 807 -57.21 -3.10 -1.95
N LYS A 808 -56.52 -4.10 -1.48
CA LYS A 808 -56.15 -5.30 -2.26
C LYS A 808 -57.42 -6.14 -2.56
N PRO A 809 -57.43 -7.08 -3.51
CA PRO A 809 -56.87 -8.37 -3.26
C PRO A 809 -56.40 -9.20 -4.50
N ASP A 810 -55.49 -10.12 -4.20
CA ASP A 810 -55.44 -11.55 -4.52
C ASP A 810 -55.67 -12.12 -5.95
N GLY A 811 -54.78 -13.03 -6.27
CA GLY A 811 -55.14 -14.20 -7.03
C GLY A 811 -54.00 -14.97 -7.70
N LYS A 812 -53.33 -15.90 -6.99
CA LYS A 812 -53.05 -17.32 -7.34
C LYS A 812 -52.76 -17.66 -8.81
N THR A 813 -51.87 -18.51 -9.22
CA THR A 813 -51.28 -19.77 -8.72
C THR A 813 -50.34 -20.37 -9.76
N ASN A 814 -49.39 -21.13 -9.28
CA ASN A 814 -48.80 -22.36 -9.81
C ASN A 814 -47.83 -22.38 -11.01
N GLY A 815 -46.71 -22.97 -10.76
CA GLY A 815 -46.15 -24.04 -11.55
C GLY A 815 -44.63 -24.11 -11.60
N GLN A 816 -44.06 -24.88 -10.71
CA GLN A 816 -42.84 -25.72 -10.78
C GLN A 816 -41.96 -25.63 -12.03
N GLN A 817 -40.67 -25.38 -11.92
CA GLN A 817 -39.67 -26.44 -11.90
C GLN A 817 -38.26 -25.90 -11.68
N ALA A 818 -37.49 -26.65 -10.90
CA ALA A 818 -36.11 -26.43 -10.58
C ALA A 818 -35.21 -26.49 -11.81
N ASP A 819 -34.24 -25.61 -11.89
CA ASP A 819 -33.00 -25.95 -12.55
C ASP A 819 -31.83 -25.34 -11.80
N ASN A 820 -30.85 -26.20 -11.52
CA ASN A 820 -29.59 -25.93 -10.85
C ASN A 820 -28.69 -25.06 -11.73
N GLY A 821 -28.68 -23.78 -11.53
CA GLY A 821 -27.71 -22.87 -12.11
C GLY A 821 -26.58 -22.58 -11.11
N LYS A 822 -25.50 -23.30 -11.20
CA LYS A 822 -24.21 -22.93 -10.61
C LYS A 822 -23.82 -21.56 -11.14
N THR A 823 -23.94 -20.55 -10.34
CA THR A 823 -23.35 -19.24 -10.60
C THR A 823 -21.83 -19.38 -10.40
N LYS A 824 -21.11 -19.60 -11.47
CA LYS A 824 -19.67 -19.33 -11.53
C LYS A 824 -19.48 -17.85 -11.30
N LEU A 825 -18.90 -17.49 -10.16
CA LEU A 825 -18.28 -16.19 -9.99
C LEU A 825 -17.23 -16.02 -11.10
N SER A 826 -17.47 -15.07 -11.97
CA SER A 826 -16.54 -14.71 -13.01
C SER A 826 -15.28 -14.14 -12.33
N HIS A 827 -14.20 -14.89 -12.41
CA HIS A 827 -12.86 -14.37 -12.14
C HIS A 827 -12.61 -13.23 -13.13
N THR A 828 -12.65 -12.01 -12.66
CA THR A 828 -12.31 -10.83 -13.46
C THR A 828 -10.84 -10.90 -13.86
N GLY A 829 -10.59 -10.79 -15.15
CA GLY A 829 -9.35 -11.04 -15.87
C GLY A 829 -8.13 -10.17 -15.56
N ALA A 830 -7.81 -9.92 -14.30
CA ALA A 830 -6.56 -9.26 -13.93
C ALA A 830 -5.33 -10.17 -14.09
N SER A 831 -5.52 -11.50 -14.13
CA SER A 831 -4.42 -12.48 -14.13
C SER A 831 -3.83 -12.79 -15.51
N VAL A 832 -4.56 -12.55 -16.61
CA VAL A 832 -4.14 -12.98 -17.96
C VAL A 832 -3.18 -12.00 -18.64
N LEU A 833 -3.18 -10.72 -18.25
CA LEU A 833 -2.30 -9.71 -18.89
C LEU A 833 -0.86 -9.69 -18.39
N VAL A 834 -0.57 -10.33 -17.25
CA VAL A 834 0.80 -10.34 -16.66
C VAL A 834 1.80 -11.09 -17.52
N ALA A 835 1.37 -12.20 -18.11
CA ALA A 835 2.27 -13.04 -18.92
C ALA A 835 2.68 -12.39 -20.25
N LEU A 836 1.82 -11.55 -20.83
CA LEU A 836 2.06 -10.93 -22.14
C LEU A 836 2.98 -9.70 -22.08
N THR A 837 2.92 -8.90 -21.00
CA THR A 837 3.75 -7.69 -20.87
C THR A 837 5.17 -7.98 -20.41
N CYS A 838 5.40 -9.00 -19.58
CA CYS A 838 6.76 -9.41 -19.21
C CYS A 838 7.55 -9.98 -20.40
N THR A 839 6.88 -10.68 -21.33
CA THR A 839 7.52 -11.22 -22.52
C THR A 839 7.89 -10.11 -23.52
N ALA A 840 7.12 -9.03 -23.60
CA ALA A 840 7.41 -7.90 -24.47
C ALA A 840 8.61 -7.05 -23.97
N MET A 841 8.77 -6.90 -22.66
CA MET A 841 9.92 -6.17 -22.09
C MET A 841 11.23 -6.96 -22.21
N LEU A 842 11.18 -8.29 -22.14
CA LEU A 842 12.35 -9.15 -22.39
C LEU A 842 12.83 -9.10 -23.85
N ALA A 843 11.93 -8.90 -24.81
CA ALA A 843 12.29 -8.76 -26.22
C ALA A 843 12.93 -7.40 -26.54
N ILE A 844 12.58 -6.33 -25.83
CA ILE A 844 13.12 -4.98 -26.04
C ILE A 844 14.49 -4.82 -25.35
N GLY A 845 14.68 -5.36 -24.15
CA GLY A 845 15.98 -5.36 -23.46
C GLY A 845 17.04 -6.20 -24.18
N GLY A 846 16.66 -7.36 -24.72
CA GLY A 846 17.56 -8.23 -25.50
C GLY A 846 17.96 -7.63 -26.86
N GLY A 847 17.09 -6.84 -27.47
CA GLY A 847 17.36 -6.19 -28.77
C GLY A 847 18.33 -5.03 -28.67
N LEU A 848 18.35 -4.28 -27.60
CA LEU A 848 19.25 -3.15 -27.40
C LEU A 848 20.69 -3.57 -27.07
N ILE A 849 20.89 -4.69 -26.36
CA ILE A 849 22.24 -5.21 -26.06
C ILE A 849 22.90 -5.82 -27.30
N ALA A 850 22.14 -6.39 -28.23
CA ALA A 850 22.69 -6.93 -29.48
C ALA A 850 23.12 -5.82 -30.48
N THR A 851 22.55 -4.64 -30.46
CA THR A 851 22.89 -3.53 -31.32
C THR A 851 24.14 -2.75 -30.88
N PHE A 852 24.45 -2.75 -29.57
CA PHE A 852 25.67 -2.07 -29.08
C PHE A 852 26.95 -2.89 -29.23
N ARG A 853 26.87 -4.21 -29.39
CA ARG A 853 28.06 -5.07 -29.66
C ARG A 853 28.54 -5.09 -31.12
N ARG A 854 27.78 -4.55 -32.07
CA ARG A 854 28.18 -4.54 -33.50
C ARG A 854 28.88 -3.24 -33.97
N LYS A 855 29.15 -2.29 -33.09
CA LYS A 855 29.86 -1.04 -33.42
C LYS A 855 31.25 -0.87 -32.79
N ARG A 856 31.85 -1.96 -32.28
CA ARG A 856 33.26 -1.94 -31.85
C ARG A 856 33.98 -3.23 -32.33
N SER A 857 34.10 -3.35 -33.62
CA SER A 857 35.16 -4.11 -34.29
C SER A 857 35.43 -3.46 -35.63
#